data_b40108ba1565d3eb9d50636840effa84
#
_entry.id   b40108ba1565d3eb9d50636840effa84
#
_cell.length_a   1.000
_cell.length_b   1.000
_cell.length_c   1.000
_cell.angle_alpha   90.00
_cell.angle_beta   90.00
_cell.angle_gamma   90.00
#
_symmetry.space_group_name_H-M   'P 1'
#
loop_
_entity.id
_entity.type
_entity.pdbx_description
1 polymer ?
#
loop_
_entity_poly.entity_id
_entity_poly.type
_entity_poly.pdbx_seq_one_letter_code
_entity_poly.pdbx_strand_id
1 'polypeptide(L)'
;MARAWTAGFREDIPAAIAVIKKAEQQYPDDPTLPAARAQLALLLDDRDELRDGVERALSIDPEDPTALEARAHYRYHIDNDLEGALADLERALKTAPGSSSIWNSLGLVQGARGDNRAAEAAFKQAIALDPLDPVAHANLAIQYMDEMRMAEAKREIDAALSVDPSFDVALVARGRYHMQNGEADNAVEDLLAGSTANPAYSNAQLLLAAAHYEKGDRIPAAQALDNADRLDPNDPVVATVRTAIAIDAYDADAAIRNAQEALRRTRAKGGDTAALGANQEQGSTLNDAFRLQGLDAWGQYYGDAVFDPFTGASYVDQAVRGSVNPFFNAYDFAANAVTNTVNTTSFSALIQGLLIEPHMLASRERTVNLLRSPFFETELGGGFIANEDHTGWVGEAAVRGFTVSPFPISVYGTFQWEEPRDTVDLGGGRSLERDIRLLGGNGYLTATPTPDDRVVAYANYADVDDVRELFPVPPAFAFDGESSVLLSGVAWSHTFGYRNVANAALFYADQELSNGVTISFPGGDVSGRQESVQKNYIAAVNHLLGDGDMTWRYGVEGGAVRSRLYDNLSLPTPQNGAVTQTVMKAYVDGLYEVTPDLKVEGALFTRYIEEVNDDNIRLEPKLGVAWAPAEGHWLRAAIQREGYSFDVATLAPVGIVGLQPSQFLIDTEGYADTLALRWDAEWNEWLFTAIDYQHQEIRDGSVNIPFALVPIELPNSDFGKARFDRIALTANLALGNGFGFSATVARTEGKDRSSGRSSDEIPFLPDSTGQIALTWVNTANIKTTVAANYVGERTDGTTTLDDFWTLDAALQWEPFDKRFEVELAGFNLLDEEFELRNGLPGWGPTVKGTVKVRF
;
A
#
# COMPACT_ATOMS: atom_id res chain seq x y z
N MET A 1 26.18 -45.01 12.71
CA MET A 1 26.12 -43.60 13.23
C MET A 1 27.48 -43.16 13.83
N ALA A 2 28.00 -43.70 14.92
CA ALA A 2 29.24 -43.19 15.56
C ALA A 2 30.44 -43.00 14.62
N ARG A 3 30.66 -43.94 13.68
CA ARG A 3 31.70 -43.80 12.65
C ARG A 3 31.45 -42.64 11.67
N ALA A 4 30.21 -42.43 11.29
CA ALA A 4 29.85 -41.29 10.43
C ALA A 4 30.10 -39.95 11.13
N TRP A 5 29.65 -39.81 12.37
CA TRP A 5 29.96 -38.64 13.18
C TRP A 5 31.48 -38.41 13.36
N THR A 6 32.24 -39.51 13.60
CA THR A 6 33.71 -39.39 13.70
C THR A 6 34.32 -38.91 12.38
N ALA A 7 33.82 -39.36 11.24
CA ALA A 7 34.28 -38.91 9.93
C ALA A 7 33.93 -37.45 9.67
N GLY A 8 32.71 -37.06 10.01
CA GLY A 8 32.25 -35.66 9.90
C GLY A 8 33.09 -34.67 10.69
N PHE A 9 33.44 -35.04 11.96
CA PHE A 9 34.27 -34.17 12.80
C PHE A 9 35.75 -34.17 12.43
N ARG A 10 36.26 -35.27 11.83
CA ARG A 10 37.68 -35.39 11.50
C ARG A 10 38.02 -34.91 10.10
N GLU A 11 37.12 -35.00 9.20
CA GLU A 11 37.28 -34.71 7.79
C GLU A 11 36.27 -33.63 7.37
N ASP A 12 35.05 -34.05 6.96
CA ASP A 12 33.99 -33.19 6.55
C ASP A 12 32.64 -33.94 6.50
N ILE A 13 31.52 -33.19 6.23
CA ILE A 13 30.18 -33.76 6.11
C ILE A 13 30.08 -34.76 4.93
N PRO A 14 30.68 -34.52 3.73
CA PRO A 14 30.72 -35.50 2.66
C PRO A 14 31.33 -36.83 3.08
N ALA A 15 32.40 -36.84 3.89
CA ALA A 15 32.98 -38.06 4.44
C ALA A 15 32.01 -38.81 5.34
N ALA A 16 31.23 -38.10 6.17
CA ALA A 16 30.19 -38.70 7.00
C ALA A 16 29.10 -39.35 6.14
N ILE A 17 28.63 -38.66 5.11
CA ILE A 17 27.64 -39.18 4.13
C ILE A 17 28.18 -40.46 3.45
N ALA A 18 29.44 -40.48 3.01
CA ALA A 18 30.07 -41.66 2.41
C ALA A 18 30.09 -42.86 3.35
N VAL A 19 30.36 -42.65 4.65
CA VAL A 19 30.30 -43.71 5.68
C VAL A 19 28.89 -44.26 5.83
N ILE A 20 27.84 -43.36 5.84
CA ILE A 20 26.45 -43.79 5.93
C ILE A 20 26.04 -44.60 4.68
N LYS A 21 26.32 -44.13 3.47
CA LYS A 21 26.05 -44.86 2.23
C LYS A 21 26.63 -46.30 2.23
N LYS A 22 27.84 -46.45 2.79
CA LYS A 22 28.43 -47.78 2.96
C LYS A 22 27.69 -48.63 4.00
N ALA A 23 27.16 -47.99 5.06
CA ALA A 23 26.36 -48.69 6.05
C ALA A 23 24.99 -49.10 5.52
N GLU A 24 24.33 -48.26 4.70
CA GLU A 24 23.08 -48.59 4.00
C GLU A 24 23.19 -49.87 3.14
N GLN A 25 24.32 -50.07 2.49
CA GLN A 25 24.58 -51.32 1.74
C GLN A 25 24.64 -52.58 2.61
N GLN A 26 25.07 -52.41 3.90
CA GLN A 26 25.16 -53.53 4.86
C GLN A 26 23.86 -53.77 5.61
N TYR A 27 23.07 -52.74 5.78
CA TYR A 27 21.80 -52.71 6.54
C TYR A 27 20.71 -52.01 5.70
N PRO A 28 20.25 -52.67 4.62
CA PRO A 28 19.36 -52.02 3.65
C PRO A 28 17.93 -51.76 4.15
N ASP A 29 17.55 -52.42 5.25
CA ASP A 29 16.21 -52.28 5.87
C ASP A 29 16.20 -51.36 7.11
N ASP A 30 17.29 -50.65 7.39
CA ASP A 30 17.39 -49.69 8.48
C ASP A 30 17.05 -48.25 7.97
N PRO A 31 15.85 -47.69 8.32
CA PRO A 31 15.46 -46.39 7.83
C PRO A 31 16.26 -45.25 8.44
N THR A 32 16.91 -45.47 9.60
CA THR A 32 17.65 -44.42 10.31
C THR A 32 18.93 -43.98 9.59
N LEU A 33 19.48 -44.85 8.76
CA LEU A 33 20.69 -44.53 7.99
C LEU A 33 20.40 -43.52 6.84
N PRO A 34 19.48 -43.80 5.90
CA PRO A 34 19.16 -42.81 4.88
C PRO A 34 18.50 -41.54 5.46
N ALA A 35 17.76 -41.63 6.59
CA ALA A 35 17.22 -40.46 7.28
C ALA A 35 18.35 -39.56 7.82
N ALA A 36 19.36 -40.13 8.47
CA ALA A 36 20.51 -39.37 8.97
C ALA A 36 21.38 -38.81 7.80
N ARG A 37 21.44 -39.50 6.68
CA ARG A 37 22.07 -38.99 5.46
C ARG A 37 21.33 -37.77 4.92
N ALA A 38 20.00 -37.81 4.89
CA ALA A 38 19.19 -36.68 4.49
C ALA A 38 19.43 -35.45 5.38
N GLN A 39 19.49 -35.62 6.71
CA GLN A 39 19.83 -34.52 7.62
C GLN A 39 21.24 -33.93 7.38
N LEU A 40 22.23 -34.75 7.08
CA LEU A 40 23.57 -34.25 6.73
C LEU A 40 23.61 -33.54 5.38
N ALA A 41 22.84 -34.04 4.42
CA ALA A 41 22.71 -33.40 3.10
C ALA A 41 22.03 -32.00 3.20
N LEU A 42 21.11 -31.83 4.14
CA LEU A 42 20.48 -30.53 4.42
C LEU A 42 21.54 -29.47 4.84
N LEU A 43 22.55 -29.87 5.62
CA LEU A 43 23.62 -28.97 6.05
C LEU A 43 24.57 -28.56 4.91
N LEU A 44 24.53 -29.27 3.78
CA LEU A 44 25.32 -28.97 2.58
C LEU A 44 24.51 -28.28 1.47
N ASP A 45 23.21 -28.07 1.67
CA ASP A 45 22.24 -27.70 0.61
C ASP A 45 22.29 -28.66 -0.61
N ASP A 46 22.64 -29.93 -0.36
CA ASP A 46 22.63 -30.98 -1.40
C ASP A 46 21.23 -31.54 -1.55
N ARG A 47 20.46 -30.89 -2.43
CA ARG A 47 19.04 -31.21 -2.65
C ARG A 47 18.78 -32.59 -3.18
N ASP A 48 19.65 -33.09 -4.04
CA ASP A 48 19.50 -34.40 -4.65
C ASP A 48 19.80 -35.51 -3.61
N GLU A 49 20.84 -35.34 -2.82
CA GLU A 49 21.20 -36.25 -1.73
C GLU A 49 20.14 -36.25 -0.62
N LEU A 50 19.60 -35.08 -0.28
CA LEU A 50 18.50 -34.94 0.69
C LEU A 50 17.25 -35.66 0.24
N ARG A 51 16.82 -35.45 -1.00
CA ARG A 51 15.63 -36.11 -1.59
C ARG A 51 15.80 -37.63 -1.62
N ASP A 52 16.94 -38.13 -2.14
CA ASP A 52 17.22 -39.57 -2.21
C ASP A 52 17.23 -40.21 -0.81
N GLY A 53 17.83 -39.54 0.18
CA GLY A 53 17.85 -40.01 1.57
C GLY A 53 16.46 -40.10 2.18
N VAL A 54 15.64 -39.07 2.01
CA VAL A 54 14.24 -39.02 2.48
C VAL A 54 13.40 -40.10 1.81
N GLU A 55 13.42 -40.18 0.48
CA GLU A 55 12.63 -41.20 -0.27
C GLU A 55 13.01 -42.59 0.15
N ARG A 56 14.29 -42.88 0.30
CA ARG A 56 14.77 -44.17 0.74
C ARG A 56 14.34 -44.52 2.14
N ALA A 57 14.49 -43.60 3.12
CA ALA A 57 14.06 -43.80 4.51
C ALA A 57 12.56 -44.10 4.59
N LEU A 58 11.74 -43.25 3.96
CA LEU A 58 10.26 -43.37 4.01
C LEU A 58 9.75 -44.60 3.19
N SER A 59 10.53 -45.11 2.23
CA SER A 59 10.20 -46.39 1.57
C SER A 59 10.36 -47.59 2.48
N ILE A 60 11.20 -47.51 3.50
CA ILE A 60 11.46 -48.57 4.50
C ILE A 60 10.44 -48.40 5.65
N ASP A 61 10.38 -47.22 6.22
CA ASP A 61 9.43 -46.87 7.29
C ASP A 61 8.73 -45.53 6.97
N PRO A 62 7.48 -45.54 6.53
CA PRO A 62 6.74 -44.33 6.19
C PRO A 62 6.48 -43.39 7.40
N GLU A 63 6.66 -43.86 8.63
CA GLU A 63 6.45 -43.11 9.86
C GLU A 63 7.77 -42.82 10.60
N ASP A 64 8.93 -43.03 9.96
CA ASP A 64 10.23 -42.69 10.56
C ASP A 64 10.28 -41.17 10.87
N PRO A 65 10.38 -40.77 12.16
CA PRO A 65 10.25 -39.38 12.56
C PRO A 65 11.41 -38.50 12.04
N THR A 66 12.62 -39.08 11.90
CA THR A 66 13.80 -38.34 11.40
C THR A 66 13.68 -38.07 9.91
N ALA A 67 13.20 -39.04 9.15
CA ALA A 67 12.95 -38.85 7.72
C ALA A 67 11.78 -37.88 7.44
N LEU A 68 10.73 -37.93 8.25
CA LEU A 68 9.62 -36.97 8.18
C LEU A 68 10.08 -35.55 8.51
N GLU A 69 10.93 -35.35 9.53
CA GLU A 69 11.53 -34.06 9.87
C GLU A 69 12.42 -33.56 8.72
N ALA A 70 13.28 -34.40 8.16
CA ALA A 70 14.12 -34.02 7.03
C ALA A 70 13.29 -33.65 5.79
N ARG A 71 12.17 -34.36 5.53
CA ARG A 71 11.25 -34.00 4.44
C ARG A 71 10.51 -32.68 4.72
N ALA A 72 10.15 -32.43 5.96
CA ALA A 72 9.55 -31.15 6.35
C ALA A 72 10.52 -29.99 6.10
N HIS A 73 11.79 -30.13 6.43
CA HIS A 73 12.81 -29.15 6.09
C HIS A 73 12.97 -28.96 4.57
N TYR A 74 12.96 -30.06 3.79
CA TYR A 74 12.99 -29.99 2.33
C TYR A 74 11.79 -29.18 1.79
N ARG A 75 10.58 -29.53 2.23
CA ARG A 75 9.35 -28.84 1.86
C ARG A 75 9.35 -27.36 2.24
N TYR A 76 9.82 -27.05 3.43
CA TYR A 76 9.88 -25.68 3.94
C TYR A 76 10.91 -24.82 3.20
N HIS A 77 12.18 -25.28 3.10
CA HIS A 77 13.26 -24.46 2.57
C HIS A 77 13.37 -24.47 1.04
N ILE A 78 12.94 -25.55 0.38
CA ILE A 78 13.16 -25.77 -1.05
C ILE A 78 11.87 -25.62 -1.85
N ASP A 79 10.79 -26.30 -1.44
CA ASP A 79 9.53 -26.32 -2.17
C ASP A 79 8.56 -25.23 -1.70
N ASN A 80 8.85 -24.53 -0.59
CA ASN A 80 7.94 -23.60 0.09
C ASN A 80 6.56 -24.22 0.41
N ASP A 81 6.50 -25.53 0.59
CA ASP A 81 5.30 -26.30 0.96
C ASP A 81 5.14 -26.32 2.49
N LEU A 82 4.68 -25.20 3.07
CA LEU A 82 4.51 -25.07 4.52
C LEU A 82 3.46 -26.04 5.09
N GLU A 83 2.37 -26.26 4.37
CA GLU A 83 1.30 -27.18 4.81
C GLU A 83 1.77 -28.64 4.78
N GLY A 84 2.48 -29.04 3.73
CA GLY A 84 3.09 -30.36 3.68
C GLY A 84 4.17 -30.57 4.73
N ALA A 85 4.98 -29.53 5.02
CA ALA A 85 5.97 -29.57 6.09
C ALA A 85 5.31 -29.73 7.46
N LEU A 86 4.24 -28.95 7.72
CA LEU A 86 3.43 -29.06 8.95
C LEU A 86 2.87 -30.46 9.15
N ALA A 87 2.25 -31.01 8.10
CA ALA A 87 1.67 -32.35 8.14
C ALA A 87 2.72 -33.44 8.44
N ASP A 88 3.95 -33.31 7.89
CA ASP A 88 5.02 -34.26 8.19
C ASP A 88 5.52 -34.15 9.64
N LEU A 89 5.69 -32.93 10.17
CA LEU A 89 6.10 -32.71 11.56
C LEU A 89 5.05 -33.19 12.55
N GLU A 90 3.77 -32.97 12.29
CA GLU A 90 2.69 -33.49 13.09
C GLU A 90 2.64 -35.04 13.10
N ARG A 91 2.95 -35.66 11.97
CA ARG A 91 3.10 -37.11 11.88
C ARG A 91 4.32 -37.60 12.67
N ALA A 92 5.47 -36.92 12.55
CA ALA A 92 6.68 -37.25 13.28
C ALA A 92 6.48 -37.17 14.80
N LEU A 93 5.73 -36.17 15.29
CA LEU A 93 5.40 -35.99 16.70
C LEU A 93 4.47 -37.08 17.26
N LYS A 94 3.69 -37.78 16.43
CA LYS A 94 2.89 -38.93 16.89
C LYS A 94 3.76 -40.11 17.32
N THR A 95 4.91 -40.29 16.66
CA THR A 95 5.85 -41.40 16.95
C THR A 95 6.97 -40.95 17.90
N ALA A 96 7.38 -39.66 17.86
CA ALA A 96 8.47 -39.10 18.67
C ALA A 96 8.05 -37.81 19.40
N PRO A 97 7.03 -37.83 20.31
CA PRO A 97 6.54 -36.62 20.98
C PRO A 97 7.56 -35.98 21.94
N GLY A 98 8.62 -36.70 22.31
CA GLY A 98 9.71 -36.21 23.17
C GLY A 98 10.93 -35.66 22.42
N SER A 99 10.86 -35.47 21.11
CA SER A 99 11.96 -34.90 20.33
C SER A 99 11.93 -33.36 20.36
N SER A 100 12.91 -32.75 21.03
CA SER A 100 13.08 -31.27 21.04
C SER A 100 13.31 -30.72 19.64
N SER A 101 14.08 -31.43 18.79
CA SER A 101 14.37 -31.04 17.41
C SER A 101 13.08 -30.90 16.57
N ILE A 102 12.19 -31.92 16.62
CA ILE A 102 10.95 -31.89 15.84
C ILE A 102 10.02 -30.75 16.33
N TRP A 103 9.97 -30.50 17.65
CA TRP A 103 9.22 -29.35 18.17
C TRP A 103 9.83 -28.03 17.76
N ASN A 104 11.16 -27.92 17.72
CA ASN A 104 11.84 -26.72 17.19
C ASN A 104 11.54 -26.51 15.69
N SER A 105 11.61 -27.59 14.89
CA SER A 105 11.27 -27.56 13.45
C SER A 105 9.81 -27.18 13.24
N LEU A 106 8.90 -27.65 14.09
CA LEU A 106 7.49 -27.24 14.07
C LEU A 106 7.35 -25.73 14.36
N GLY A 107 8.11 -25.20 15.31
CA GLY A 107 8.14 -23.78 15.62
C GLY A 107 8.58 -22.93 14.42
N LEU A 108 9.62 -23.36 13.71
CA LEU A 108 10.09 -22.67 12.49
C LEU A 108 9.01 -22.66 11.39
N VAL A 109 8.38 -23.80 11.11
CA VAL A 109 7.33 -23.90 10.08
C VAL A 109 6.10 -23.07 10.44
N GLN A 110 5.65 -23.10 11.71
CA GLN A 110 4.53 -22.29 12.18
C GLN A 110 4.84 -20.80 12.13
N GLY A 111 6.08 -20.39 12.49
CA GLY A 111 6.53 -19.00 12.39
C GLY A 111 6.55 -18.49 10.94
N ALA A 112 7.11 -19.31 10.04
CA ALA A 112 7.11 -19.01 8.61
C ALA A 112 5.71 -18.91 7.99
N ARG A 113 4.77 -19.70 8.51
CA ARG A 113 3.36 -19.65 8.13
C ARG A 113 2.65 -18.42 8.68
N GLY A 114 3.20 -17.74 9.70
CA GLY A 114 2.60 -16.61 10.40
C GLY A 114 1.71 -16.99 11.60
N ASP A 115 1.73 -18.25 12.01
CA ASP A 115 1.08 -18.67 13.27
C ASP A 115 2.02 -18.49 14.45
N ASN A 116 2.19 -17.23 14.87
CA ASN A 116 3.12 -16.85 15.94
C ASN A 116 2.82 -17.54 17.28
N ARG A 117 1.55 -17.78 17.60
CA ARG A 117 1.16 -18.48 18.82
C ARG A 117 1.55 -19.95 18.80
N ALA A 118 1.31 -20.62 17.68
CA ALA A 118 1.72 -22.02 17.53
C ALA A 118 3.24 -22.16 17.50
N ALA A 119 3.94 -21.22 16.85
CA ALA A 119 5.39 -21.17 16.83
C ALA A 119 5.98 -21.01 18.24
N GLU A 120 5.51 -20.00 18.99
CA GLU A 120 5.94 -19.79 20.39
C GLU A 120 5.69 -21.01 21.28
N ALA A 121 4.52 -21.65 21.14
CA ALA A 121 4.18 -22.85 21.90
C ALA A 121 5.12 -24.03 21.56
N ALA A 122 5.43 -24.21 20.29
CA ALA A 122 6.33 -25.28 19.83
C ALA A 122 7.77 -25.05 20.30
N PHE A 123 8.31 -23.83 20.19
CA PHE A 123 9.65 -23.52 20.71
C PHE A 123 9.73 -23.67 22.22
N LYS A 124 8.74 -23.24 22.99
CA LYS A 124 8.68 -23.45 24.45
C LYS A 124 8.63 -24.93 24.81
N GLN A 125 7.94 -25.75 24.01
CA GLN A 125 7.93 -27.19 24.21
C GLN A 125 9.29 -27.82 23.90
N ALA A 126 9.99 -27.37 22.84
CA ALA A 126 11.35 -27.79 22.54
C ALA A 126 12.32 -27.48 23.70
N ILE A 127 12.28 -26.25 24.23
CA ILE A 127 13.07 -25.81 25.39
C ILE A 127 12.73 -26.62 26.64
N ALA A 128 11.43 -26.93 26.87
CA ALA A 128 11.04 -27.74 28.02
C ALA A 128 11.56 -29.19 27.97
N LEU A 129 11.73 -29.75 26.76
CA LEU A 129 12.30 -31.07 26.52
C LEU A 129 13.82 -31.08 26.61
N ASP A 130 14.48 -30.03 26.11
CA ASP A 130 15.94 -29.86 26.21
C ASP A 130 16.30 -28.39 26.53
N PRO A 131 16.39 -28.05 27.84
CA PRO A 131 16.72 -26.68 28.26
C PRO A 131 18.17 -26.26 27.99
N LEU A 132 19.03 -27.19 27.59
CA LEU A 132 20.43 -26.92 27.27
C LEU A 132 20.68 -26.88 25.75
N ASP A 133 19.65 -26.98 24.93
CA ASP A 133 19.75 -26.75 23.49
C ASP A 133 19.68 -25.25 23.16
N PRO A 134 20.78 -24.60 22.71
CA PRO A 134 20.74 -23.17 22.38
C PRO A 134 19.91 -22.85 21.13
N VAL A 135 19.61 -23.85 20.27
CA VAL A 135 18.91 -23.65 19.00
C VAL A 135 17.48 -23.16 19.24
N ALA A 136 16.73 -23.85 20.09
CA ALA A 136 15.35 -23.49 20.36
C ALA A 136 15.23 -22.11 21.06
N HIS A 137 16.17 -21.79 21.95
CA HIS A 137 16.25 -20.44 22.56
C HIS A 137 16.54 -19.37 21.52
N ALA A 138 17.50 -19.57 20.61
CA ALA A 138 17.83 -18.60 19.58
C ALA A 138 16.66 -18.39 18.59
N ASN A 139 15.99 -19.46 18.17
CA ASN A 139 14.83 -19.37 17.29
C ASN A 139 13.63 -18.67 17.96
N LEU A 140 13.36 -18.96 19.25
CA LEU A 140 12.34 -18.24 19.99
C LEU A 140 12.67 -16.76 20.17
N ALA A 141 13.95 -16.41 20.34
CA ALA A 141 14.39 -15.02 20.38
C ALA A 141 14.12 -14.30 19.05
N ILE A 142 14.40 -14.94 17.92
CA ILE A 142 14.09 -14.39 16.58
C ILE A 142 12.59 -14.17 16.43
N GLN A 143 11.77 -15.16 16.82
CA GLN A 143 10.30 -15.02 16.82
C GLN A 143 9.83 -13.83 17.66
N TYR A 144 10.37 -13.62 18.85
CA TYR A 144 10.04 -12.46 19.68
C TYR A 144 10.48 -11.14 19.06
N MET A 145 11.61 -11.12 18.34
CA MET A 145 12.04 -9.91 17.60
C MET A 145 11.13 -9.60 16.41
N ASP A 146 10.58 -10.59 15.74
CA ASP A 146 9.60 -10.41 14.67
C ASP A 146 8.30 -9.76 15.22
N GLU A 147 7.93 -10.11 16.45
CA GLU A 147 6.80 -9.52 17.18
C GLU A 147 7.16 -8.23 17.94
N MET A 148 8.37 -7.68 17.79
CA MET A 148 8.91 -6.52 18.54
C MET A 148 8.90 -6.69 20.08
N ARG A 149 8.89 -7.92 20.57
CA ARG A 149 8.93 -8.30 22.00
C ARG A 149 10.40 -8.32 22.51
N MET A 150 11.04 -7.17 22.48
CA MET A 150 12.49 -7.03 22.64
C MET A 150 13.00 -7.50 24.01
N ALA A 151 12.24 -7.31 25.09
CA ALA A 151 12.64 -7.76 26.43
C ALA A 151 12.62 -9.29 26.58
N GLU A 152 11.72 -9.97 25.87
CA GLU A 152 11.61 -11.44 25.85
C GLU A 152 12.67 -12.01 24.93
N ALA A 153 12.90 -11.41 23.76
CA ALA A 153 13.98 -11.78 22.84
C ALA A 153 15.34 -11.76 23.56
N LYS A 154 15.63 -10.68 24.31
CA LYS A 154 16.90 -10.59 25.06
C LYS A 154 17.09 -11.72 26.05
N ARG A 155 16.04 -12.14 26.79
CA ARG A 155 16.15 -13.26 27.75
C ARG A 155 16.51 -14.58 27.07
N GLU A 156 15.92 -14.84 25.92
CA GLU A 156 16.17 -16.07 25.17
C GLU A 156 17.56 -16.05 24.51
N ILE A 157 18.02 -14.89 24.01
CA ILE A 157 19.39 -14.69 23.51
C ILE A 157 20.40 -14.97 24.64
N ASP A 158 20.20 -14.35 25.81
CA ASP A 158 21.08 -14.51 26.97
C ASP A 158 21.09 -16.00 27.44
N ALA A 159 19.96 -16.69 27.36
CA ALA A 159 19.86 -18.11 27.66
C ALA A 159 20.68 -18.96 26.68
N ALA A 160 20.51 -18.76 25.37
CA ALA A 160 21.27 -19.49 24.36
C ALA A 160 22.78 -19.28 24.51
N LEU A 161 23.26 -18.03 24.67
CA LEU A 161 24.67 -17.70 24.81
C LEU A 161 25.25 -18.11 26.17
N SER A 162 24.42 -18.35 27.20
CA SER A 162 24.89 -18.92 28.46
C SER A 162 25.24 -20.39 28.32
N VAL A 163 24.64 -21.12 27.40
CA VAL A 163 24.92 -22.52 27.06
C VAL A 163 26.14 -22.61 26.16
N ASP A 164 26.12 -21.86 25.06
CA ASP A 164 27.25 -21.77 24.13
C ASP A 164 27.51 -20.31 23.75
N PRO A 165 28.57 -19.67 24.32
CA PRO A 165 28.93 -18.29 24.01
C PRO A 165 29.39 -18.07 22.58
N SER A 166 29.70 -19.13 21.83
CA SER A 166 30.11 -19.07 20.42
C SER A 166 29.04 -19.51 19.43
N PHE A 167 27.82 -19.79 19.92
CA PHE A 167 26.74 -20.25 19.08
C PHE A 167 26.33 -19.19 18.04
N ASP A 168 26.63 -19.49 16.78
CA ASP A 168 26.49 -18.54 15.66
C ASP A 168 25.10 -17.94 15.51
N VAL A 169 24.03 -18.74 15.57
CA VAL A 169 22.65 -18.27 15.45
C VAL A 169 22.29 -17.30 16.58
N ALA A 170 22.72 -17.57 17.82
CA ALA A 170 22.45 -16.68 18.95
C ALA A 170 23.26 -15.38 18.88
N LEU A 171 24.51 -15.41 18.37
CA LEU A 171 25.30 -14.21 18.10
C LEU A 171 24.64 -13.35 17.02
N VAL A 172 24.17 -13.97 15.93
CA VAL A 172 23.45 -13.27 14.86
C VAL A 172 22.11 -12.71 15.37
N ALA A 173 21.38 -13.46 16.20
CA ALA A 173 20.15 -12.97 16.85
C ALA A 173 20.43 -11.77 17.76
N ARG A 174 21.57 -11.77 18.52
CA ARG A 174 21.97 -10.61 19.34
C ARG A 174 22.35 -9.41 18.48
N GLY A 175 23.03 -9.63 17.38
CA GLY A 175 23.32 -8.57 16.40
C GLY A 175 22.05 -7.95 15.85
N ARG A 176 21.08 -8.75 15.45
CA ARG A 176 19.75 -8.27 15.03
C ARG A 176 19.03 -7.51 16.16
N TYR A 177 19.07 -8.01 17.39
CA TYR A 177 18.53 -7.32 18.56
C TYR A 177 19.13 -5.93 18.73
N HIS A 178 20.45 -5.77 18.59
CA HIS A 178 21.12 -4.48 18.65
C HIS A 178 20.70 -3.54 17.52
N MET A 179 20.53 -4.05 16.28
CA MET A 179 20.00 -3.26 15.16
C MET A 179 18.61 -2.71 15.48
N GLN A 180 17.70 -3.57 15.94
CA GLN A 180 16.33 -3.18 16.27
C GLN A 180 16.21 -2.25 17.50
N ASN A 181 17.27 -2.10 18.28
CA ASN A 181 17.39 -1.07 19.33
C ASN A 181 18.17 0.18 18.88
N GLY A 182 18.64 0.24 17.63
CA GLY A 182 19.42 1.37 17.11
C GLY A 182 20.89 1.38 17.53
N GLU A 183 21.42 0.25 17.98
CA GLU A 183 22.79 0.08 18.49
C GLU A 183 23.70 -0.53 17.40
N ALA A 184 23.90 0.19 16.30
CA ALA A 184 24.55 -0.32 15.09
C ALA A 184 26.01 -0.80 15.32
N ASP A 185 26.77 -0.18 16.22
CA ASP A 185 28.15 -0.61 16.52
C ASP A 185 28.18 -1.99 17.19
N ASN A 186 27.32 -2.19 18.19
CA ASN A 186 27.20 -3.49 18.88
C ASN A 186 26.69 -4.56 17.91
N ALA A 187 25.77 -4.20 17.01
CA ALA A 187 25.25 -5.10 15.98
C ALA A 187 26.35 -5.61 15.06
N VAL A 188 27.21 -4.72 14.54
CA VAL A 188 28.35 -5.11 13.68
C VAL A 188 29.30 -6.03 14.41
N GLU A 189 29.61 -5.79 15.69
CA GLU A 189 30.50 -6.65 16.48
C GLU A 189 29.95 -8.09 16.61
N ASP A 190 28.68 -8.23 16.98
CA ASP A 190 28.05 -9.54 17.15
C ASP A 190 27.84 -10.28 15.82
N LEU A 191 27.47 -9.57 14.75
CA LEU A 191 27.29 -10.16 13.43
C LEU A 191 28.64 -10.61 12.82
N LEU A 192 29.75 -9.89 13.07
CA LEU A 192 31.09 -10.33 12.73
C LEU A 192 31.48 -11.58 13.54
N ALA A 193 31.19 -11.62 14.83
CA ALA A 193 31.44 -12.80 15.66
C ALA A 193 30.65 -14.01 15.14
N GLY A 194 29.35 -13.84 14.84
CA GLY A 194 28.50 -14.90 14.28
C GLY A 194 28.99 -15.41 12.93
N SER A 195 29.36 -14.50 12.01
CA SER A 195 29.91 -14.87 10.70
C SER A 195 31.31 -15.51 10.78
N THR A 196 32.06 -15.25 11.86
CA THR A 196 33.33 -15.89 12.12
C THR A 196 33.14 -17.30 12.71
N ALA A 197 32.16 -17.45 13.60
CA ALA A 197 31.78 -18.74 14.18
C ALA A 197 31.28 -19.72 13.12
N ASN A 198 30.48 -19.21 12.16
CA ASN A 198 30.01 -19.97 11.01
C ASN A 198 30.19 -19.19 9.70
N PRO A 199 31.31 -19.35 8.98
CA PRO A 199 31.57 -18.66 7.72
C PRO A 199 30.62 -19.02 6.57
N ALA A 200 29.84 -20.09 6.68
CA ALA A 200 28.87 -20.53 5.69
C ALA A 200 27.46 -19.95 5.93
N TYR A 201 27.25 -19.24 7.03
CA TYR A 201 25.95 -18.72 7.40
C TYR A 201 25.61 -17.42 6.63
N SER A 202 24.88 -17.55 5.52
CA SER A 202 24.53 -16.44 4.62
C SER A 202 23.77 -15.32 5.33
N ASN A 203 22.84 -15.66 6.23
CA ASN A 203 22.04 -14.68 6.98
C ASN A 203 22.89 -13.79 7.90
N ALA A 204 24.00 -14.32 8.45
CA ALA A 204 24.94 -13.48 9.21
C ALA A 204 25.56 -12.39 8.34
N GLN A 205 25.93 -12.71 7.10
CA GLN A 205 26.45 -11.74 6.14
C GLN A 205 25.39 -10.76 5.67
N LEU A 206 24.14 -11.22 5.48
CA LEU A 206 23.01 -10.38 5.08
C LEU A 206 22.70 -9.32 6.15
N LEU A 207 22.58 -9.73 7.41
CA LEU A 207 22.34 -8.80 8.53
C LEU A 207 23.56 -7.89 8.78
N LEU A 208 24.77 -8.39 8.58
CA LEU A 208 25.99 -7.57 8.65
C LEU A 208 25.99 -6.46 7.57
N ALA A 209 25.52 -6.81 6.35
CA ALA A 209 25.35 -5.82 5.30
C ALA A 209 24.34 -4.73 5.70
N ALA A 210 23.21 -5.13 6.26
CA ALA A 210 22.19 -4.19 6.76
C ALA A 210 22.76 -3.30 7.88
N ALA A 211 23.47 -3.86 8.85
CA ALA A 211 24.08 -3.09 9.95
C ALA A 211 25.11 -2.08 9.45
N HIS A 212 25.98 -2.46 8.52
CA HIS A 212 26.92 -1.54 7.88
C HIS A 212 26.20 -0.45 7.09
N TYR A 213 25.12 -0.81 6.37
CA TYR A 213 24.35 0.13 5.58
C TYR A 213 23.70 1.22 6.47
N GLU A 214 23.02 0.81 7.54
CA GLU A 214 22.40 1.74 8.49
C GLU A 214 23.42 2.63 9.22
N LYS A 215 24.64 2.11 9.44
CA LYS A 215 25.76 2.89 9.98
C LYS A 215 26.34 3.90 8.98
N GLY A 216 26.05 3.77 7.67
CA GLY A 216 26.60 4.60 6.59
C GLY A 216 27.88 4.02 5.96
N ASP A 217 28.33 2.85 6.39
CA ASP A 217 29.53 2.16 5.90
C ASP A 217 29.24 1.43 4.57
N ARG A 218 29.01 2.17 3.48
CA ARG A 218 28.50 1.67 2.20
C ARG A 218 29.37 0.57 1.56
N ILE A 219 30.69 0.67 1.65
CA ILE A 219 31.63 -0.32 1.06
C ILE A 219 31.58 -1.65 1.82
N PRO A 220 31.73 -1.70 3.16
CA PRO A 220 31.55 -2.93 3.92
C PRO A 220 30.15 -3.54 3.73
N ALA A 221 29.11 -2.72 3.65
CA ALA A 221 27.74 -3.18 3.38
C ALA A 221 27.65 -3.95 2.04
N ALA A 222 28.18 -3.37 0.95
CA ALA A 222 28.20 -4.01 -0.35
C ALA A 222 28.98 -5.32 -0.33
N GLN A 223 30.16 -5.35 0.33
CA GLN A 223 30.98 -6.56 0.43
C GLN A 223 30.29 -7.69 1.21
N ALA A 224 29.63 -7.36 2.33
CA ALA A 224 28.88 -8.34 3.11
C ALA A 224 27.67 -8.87 2.32
N LEU A 225 26.99 -8.01 1.56
CA LEU A 225 25.86 -8.40 0.71
C LEU A 225 26.30 -9.32 -0.44
N ASP A 226 27.46 -9.05 -1.06
CA ASP A 226 28.07 -9.93 -2.06
C ASP A 226 28.51 -11.28 -1.46
N ASN A 227 28.96 -11.29 -0.21
CA ASN A 227 29.26 -12.54 0.50
C ASN A 227 27.97 -13.34 0.78
N ALA A 228 26.89 -12.69 1.23
CA ALA A 228 25.60 -13.34 1.45
C ALA A 228 25.09 -13.99 0.15
N ASP A 229 25.13 -13.25 -0.95
CA ASP A 229 24.70 -13.71 -2.28
C ASP A 229 25.54 -14.91 -2.79
N ARG A 230 26.85 -14.91 -2.52
CA ARG A 230 27.74 -16.02 -2.86
C ARG A 230 27.48 -17.28 -2.04
N LEU A 231 27.09 -17.12 -0.77
CA LEU A 231 26.78 -18.23 0.15
C LEU A 231 25.41 -18.84 -0.14
N ASP A 232 24.43 -18.04 -0.48
CA ASP A 232 23.11 -18.49 -0.94
C ASP A 232 22.64 -17.68 -2.17
N PRO A 233 22.99 -18.14 -3.38
CA PRO A 233 22.62 -17.44 -4.62
C PRO A 233 21.11 -17.45 -4.93
N ASN A 234 20.35 -18.25 -4.22
CA ASN A 234 18.90 -18.39 -4.43
C ASN A 234 18.07 -17.66 -3.36
N ASP A 235 18.72 -17.00 -2.40
CA ASP A 235 18.00 -16.20 -1.41
C ASP A 235 17.39 -14.96 -2.04
N PRO A 236 16.05 -14.83 -2.07
CA PRO A 236 15.38 -13.64 -2.60
C PRO A 236 15.60 -12.39 -1.72
N VAL A 237 15.84 -12.57 -0.41
CA VAL A 237 15.99 -11.45 0.54
C VAL A 237 17.23 -10.62 0.21
N VAL A 238 18.30 -11.22 -0.27
CA VAL A 238 19.50 -10.50 -0.74
C VAL A 238 19.15 -9.53 -1.88
N ALA A 239 18.36 -9.99 -2.85
CA ALA A 239 17.93 -9.14 -3.97
C ALA A 239 16.95 -8.06 -3.51
N THR A 240 16.07 -8.35 -2.56
CA THR A 240 15.16 -7.39 -1.92
C THR A 240 15.93 -6.29 -1.20
N VAL A 241 16.95 -6.63 -0.40
CA VAL A 241 17.82 -5.64 0.27
C VAL A 241 18.56 -4.78 -0.75
N ARG A 242 19.07 -5.39 -1.83
CA ARG A 242 19.70 -4.62 -2.92
C ARG A 242 18.72 -3.66 -3.59
N THR A 243 17.46 -4.05 -3.74
CA THR A 243 16.41 -3.18 -4.28
C THR A 243 16.17 -1.98 -3.37
N ALA A 244 15.98 -2.20 -2.07
CA ALA A 244 15.78 -1.13 -1.10
C ALA A 244 16.96 -0.14 -1.07
N ILE A 245 18.20 -0.65 -1.10
CA ILE A 245 19.42 0.17 -1.18
C ILE A 245 19.48 0.97 -2.50
N ALA A 246 19.08 0.36 -3.61
CA ALA A 246 19.07 1.02 -4.91
C ALA A 246 18.00 2.14 -4.98
N ILE A 247 16.81 1.92 -4.40
CA ILE A 247 15.77 2.95 -4.27
C ILE A 247 16.31 4.12 -3.43
N ASP A 248 16.91 3.83 -2.27
CA ASP A 248 17.51 4.84 -1.40
C ASP A 248 18.62 5.64 -2.10
N ALA A 249 19.38 4.99 -2.99
CA ALA A 249 20.46 5.61 -3.76
C ALA A 249 19.98 6.29 -5.06
N TYR A 250 18.68 6.30 -5.37
CA TYR A 250 18.14 6.80 -6.63
C TYR A 250 18.72 6.08 -7.87
N ASP A 251 19.19 4.84 -7.70
CA ASP A 251 19.60 3.98 -8.82
C ASP A 251 18.41 3.16 -9.30
N ALA A 252 17.53 3.81 -10.07
CA ALA A 252 16.27 3.24 -10.49
C ALA A 252 16.44 1.99 -11.38
N ASP A 253 17.48 1.94 -12.21
CA ASP A 253 17.76 0.78 -13.06
C ASP A 253 18.20 -0.43 -12.20
N ALA A 254 19.04 -0.21 -11.18
CA ALA A 254 19.41 -1.26 -10.26
C ALA A 254 18.22 -1.69 -9.39
N ALA A 255 17.36 -0.76 -8.97
CA ALA A 255 16.16 -1.05 -8.21
C ALA A 255 15.25 -2.04 -8.95
N ILE A 256 14.92 -1.73 -10.22
CA ILE A 256 14.07 -2.60 -11.06
C ILE A 256 14.75 -3.96 -11.30
N ARG A 257 16.03 -3.99 -11.70
CA ARG A 257 16.74 -5.27 -11.95
C ARG A 257 16.78 -6.16 -10.71
N ASN A 258 17.10 -5.59 -9.54
CA ASN A 258 17.15 -6.34 -8.29
C ASN A 258 15.76 -6.80 -7.83
N ALA A 259 14.73 -6.00 -8.03
CA ALA A 259 13.36 -6.37 -7.72
C ALA A 259 12.86 -7.54 -8.59
N GLN A 260 13.15 -7.51 -9.90
CA GLN A 260 12.86 -8.62 -10.81
C GLN A 260 13.67 -9.88 -10.43
N GLU A 261 14.92 -9.74 -10.01
CA GLU A 261 15.73 -10.85 -9.53
C GLU A 261 15.17 -11.44 -8.23
N ALA A 262 14.67 -10.60 -7.30
CA ALA A 262 14.00 -11.08 -6.08
C ALA A 262 12.77 -11.94 -6.44
N LEU A 263 11.93 -11.48 -7.37
CA LEU A 263 10.77 -12.22 -7.86
C LEU A 263 11.18 -13.55 -8.53
N ARG A 264 12.22 -13.51 -9.38
CA ARG A 264 12.73 -14.72 -10.05
C ARG A 264 13.20 -15.78 -9.04
N ARG A 265 13.95 -15.35 -7.99
CA ARG A 265 14.44 -16.26 -6.93
C ARG A 265 13.27 -16.84 -6.12
N THR A 266 12.25 -16.04 -5.85
CA THR A 266 11.04 -16.49 -5.13
C THR A 266 10.29 -17.56 -5.92
N ARG A 267 10.06 -17.31 -7.19
CA ARG A 267 9.40 -18.31 -8.08
C ARG A 267 10.19 -19.59 -8.17
N ALA A 268 11.54 -19.51 -8.19
CA ALA A 268 12.41 -20.69 -8.18
C ALA A 268 12.30 -21.52 -6.89
N LYS A 269 11.86 -20.90 -5.78
CA LYS A 269 11.56 -21.56 -4.49
C LYS A 269 10.08 -22.01 -4.36
N GLY A 270 9.25 -21.86 -5.40
CA GLY A 270 7.84 -22.30 -5.40
C GLY A 270 6.85 -21.38 -4.73
N GLY A 271 7.22 -20.13 -4.38
CA GLY A 271 6.32 -19.20 -3.70
C GLY A 271 6.35 -17.79 -4.27
N ASP A 272 5.20 -17.25 -4.62
CA ASP A 272 5.06 -15.84 -5.00
C ASP A 272 5.04 -14.89 -3.79
N THR A 273 4.68 -15.38 -2.61
CA THR A 273 4.44 -14.59 -1.40
C THR A 273 5.64 -14.50 -0.47
N ALA A 274 6.53 -15.49 -0.47
CA ALA A 274 7.66 -15.55 0.47
C ALA A 274 8.72 -14.45 0.23
N ALA A 275 8.86 -13.93 -0.99
CA ALA A 275 9.84 -12.92 -1.33
C ALA A 275 9.53 -11.53 -0.80
N LEU A 276 8.28 -11.25 -0.58
CA LEU A 276 7.84 -9.92 -0.16
C LEU A 276 7.92 -9.73 1.35
N GLY A 277 8.16 -10.81 2.11
CA GLY A 277 8.14 -10.82 3.57
C GLY A 277 9.05 -9.79 4.23
N ALA A 278 10.24 -9.57 3.70
CA ALA A 278 11.18 -8.59 4.25
C ALA A 278 10.73 -7.13 4.02
N ASN A 279 9.89 -6.86 3.03
CA ASN A 279 9.42 -5.52 2.68
C ASN A 279 7.90 -5.32 2.86
N GLN A 280 7.18 -6.31 3.38
CA GLN A 280 5.75 -6.18 3.68
C GLN A 280 5.44 -4.99 4.61
N GLU A 281 6.42 -4.57 5.40
CA GLU A 281 6.31 -3.41 6.29
C GLU A 281 6.36 -2.04 5.58
N GLN A 282 6.81 -1.98 4.33
CA GLN A 282 7.02 -0.73 3.58
C GLN A 282 6.27 -0.69 2.23
N GLY A 283 5.36 -1.62 1.97
CA GLY A 283 4.76 -1.83 0.67
C GLY A 283 5.53 -2.85 -0.18
N SER A 284 5.05 -3.11 -1.38
CA SER A 284 5.71 -4.03 -2.29
C SER A 284 7.02 -3.42 -2.84
N THR A 285 8.15 -4.08 -2.63
CA THR A 285 9.44 -3.64 -3.16
C THR A 285 9.44 -3.47 -4.69
N LEU A 286 8.71 -4.33 -5.39
CA LEU A 286 8.53 -4.24 -6.84
C LEU A 286 7.72 -3.01 -7.21
N ASN A 287 6.62 -2.75 -6.51
CA ASN A 287 5.81 -1.57 -6.72
C ASN A 287 6.66 -0.30 -6.54
N ASP A 288 7.41 -0.19 -5.47
CA ASP A 288 8.25 0.97 -5.17
C ASP A 288 9.38 1.16 -6.20
N ALA A 289 10.02 0.08 -6.66
CA ALA A 289 11.07 0.14 -7.66
C ALA A 289 10.58 0.72 -9.01
N PHE A 290 9.40 0.28 -9.47
CA PHE A 290 8.81 0.82 -10.72
C PHE A 290 8.31 2.25 -10.55
N ARG A 291 7.71 2.57 -9.41
CA ARG A 291 7.20 3.92 -9.11
C ARG A 291 8.31 4.96 -8.98
N LEU A 292 9.49 4.57 -8.54
CA LEU A 292 10.65 5.47 -8.54
C LEU A 292 10.87 6.09 -9.93
N GLN A 293 10.71 5.33 -11.01
CA GLN A 293 10.80 5.78 -12.40
C GLN A 293 9.48 6.32 -12.99
N GLY A 294 8.40 6.47 -12.20
CA GLY A 294 7.10 6.90 -12.70
C GLY A 294 6.36 5.84 -13.53
N LEU A 295 6.67 4.56 -13.33
CA LEU A 295 6.05 3.41 -14.00
C LEU A 295 4.92 2.84 -13.12
N ASP A 296 4.00 3.70 -12.69
CA ASP A 296 3.01 3.41 -11.64
C ASP A 296 2.09 2.24 -11.97
N ALA A 297 1.64 2.11 -13.22
CA ALA A 297 0.77 1.01 -13.64
C ALA A 297 1.47 -0.35 -13.57
N TRP A 298 2.76 -0.38 -13.86
CA TRP A 298 3.57 -1.59 -13.75
C TRP A 298 3.81 -1.98 -12.28
N GLY A 299 4.16 -0.99 -11.45
CA GLY A 299 4.25 -1.21 -10.01
C GLY A 299 2.95 -1.75 -9.43
N GLN A 300 1.82 -1.15 -9.79
CA GLN A 300 0.49 -1.58 -9.34
C GLN A 300 0.15 -3.02 -9.75
N TYR A 301 0.57 -3.48 -10.94
CA TYR A 301 0.39 -4.87 -11.36
C TYR A 301 0.96 -5.84 -10.31
N TYR A 302 2.15 -5.57 -9.79
CA TYR A 302 2.76 -6.42 -8.77
C TYR A 302 2.05 -6.29 -7.42
N GLY A 303 1.70 -5.09 -6.99
CA GLY A 303 0.93 -4.88 -5.77
C GLY A 303 -0.42 -5.60 -5.76
N ASP A 304 -1.11 -5.61 -6.91
CA ASP A 304 -2.39 -6.32 -7.05
C ASP A 304 -2.23 -7.85 -7.11
N ALA A 305 -1.18 -8.34 -7.78
CA ALA A 305 -0.95 -9.77 -7.96
C ALA A 305 -0.66 -10.50 -6.65
N VAL A 306 -0.02 -9.80 -5.69
CA VAL A 306 0.34 -10.35 -4.36
C VAL A 306 -0.66 -10.02 -3.27
N PHE A 307 -1.85 -9.52 -3.62
CA PHE A 307 -2.84 -9.14 -2.62
C PHE A 307 -3.24 -10.31 -1.72
N ASP A 308 -2.96 -10.15 -0.43
CA ASP A 308 -3.43 -11.01 0.66
C ASP A 308 -4.13 -10.16 1.73
N PRO A 309 -5.40 -10.45 2.08
CA PRO A 309 -6.14 -9.73 3.10
C PRO A 309 -5.53 -9.76 4.51
N PHE A 310 -4.56 -10.64 4.78
CA PHE A 310 -3.85 -10.72 6.05
C PHE A 310 -2.49 -10.00 6.05
N THR A 311 -2.15 -9.33 4.96
CA THR A 311 -0.90 -8.57 4.80
C THR A 311 -1.19 -7.09 4.66
N GLY A 312 -0.68 -6.26 5.55
CA GLY A 312 -0.95 -4.82 5.58
C GLY A 312 -0.41 -4.09 4.35
N ALA A 313 0.78 -4.46 3.87
CA ALA A 313 1.40 -3.92 2.66
C ALA A 313 0.49 -4.03 1.43
N SER A 314 -0.25 -5.12 1.28
CA SER A 314 -1.20 -5.32 0.18
C SER A 314 -2.29 -4.25 0.13
N TYR A 315 -2.76 -3.78 1.28
CA TYR A 315 -3.72 -2.68 1.36
C TYR A 315 -3.07 -1.33 1.06
N VAL A 316 -1.82 -1.11 1.49
CA VAL A 316 -1.10 0.13 1.18
C VAL A 316 -0.81 0.24 -0.31
N ASP A 317 -0.40 -0.82 -0.96
CA ASP A 317 -0.25 -0.87 -2.42
C ASP A 317 -1.56 -0.47 -3.13
N GLN A 318 -2.70 -0.88 -2.60
CA GLN A 318 -4.01 -0.45 -3.11
C GLN A 318 -4.36 1.01 -2.77
N ALA A 319 -4.00 1.49 -1.57
CA ALA A 319 -4.26 2.86 -1.14
C ALA A 319 -3.51 3.89 -1.99
N VAL A 320 -2.30 3.57 -2.40
CA VAL A 320 -1.43 4.46 -3.18
C VAL A 320 -1.83 4.52 -4.67
N ARG A 321 -2.86 3.76 -5.10
CA ARG A 321 -3.39 3.83 -6.47
C ARG A 321 -3.73 5.25 -6.89
N GLY A 322 -3.12 5.71 -7.96
CA GLY A 322 -3.39 7.00 -8.57
C GLY A 322 -3.09 8.21 -7.69
N SER A 323 -2.41 8.01 -6.55
CA SER A 323 -2.20 9.08 -5.58
C SER A 323 -1.12 10.07 -5.99
N VAL A 324 -0.27 9.77 -6.94
CA VAL A 324 0.89 10.63 -7.20
C VAL A 324 1.12 10.82 -8.68
N ASN A 325 0.20 11.50 -9.32
CA ASN A 325 0.56 12.29 -10.46
C ASN A 325 0.70 13.75 -9.99
N PRO A 326 1.90 14.32 -9.91
CA PRO A 326 2.09 15.73 -9.53
C PRO A 326 1.41 16.68 -10.50
N PHE A 327 0.94 16.17 -11.64
CA PHE A 327 0.27 16.91 -12.70
C PHE A 327 -1.24 16.71 -12.71
N PHE A 328 -1.78 15.94 -11.77
CA PHE A 328 -3.21 15.69 -11.72
C PHE A 328 -3.94 16.98 -11.33
N ASN A 329 -4.79 17.45 -12.21
CA ASN A 329 -5.68 18.60 -12.02
C ASN A 329 -5.03 19.97 -11.79
N ALA A 330 -4.08 20.35 -12.59
CA ALA A 330 -3.53 21.71 -12.60
C ALA A 330 -4.59 22.83 -12.81
N TYR A 331 -5.81 22.50 -13.18
CA TYR A 331 -6.85 23.45 -13.56
C TYR A 331 -7.91 23.76 -12.48
N ASP A 332 -7.92 23.03 -11.34
CA ASP A 332 -8.79 23.36 -10.21
C ASP A 332 -8.16 22.93 -8.87
N PHE A 333 -7.38 23.83 -8.27
CA PHE A 333 -6.70 23.58 -7.01
C PHE A 333 -7.65 23.31 -5.84
N ALA A 334 -8.77 24.05 -5.77
CA ALA A 334 -9.72 23.96 -4.66
C ALA A 334 -10.48 22.62 -4.70
N ALA A 335 -11.05 22.27 -5.85
CA ALA A 335 -11.78 21.02 -6.02
C ALA A 335 -10.90 19.81 -5.75
N ASN A 336 -9.62 19.88 -6.13
CA ASN A 336 -8.67 18.79 -5.94
C ASN A 336 -8.30 18.55 -4.48
N ALA A 337 -8.08 19.58 -3.71
CA ALA A 337 -7.79 19.44 -2.31
C ALA A 337 -8.94 18.73 -1.56
N VAL A 338 -10.18 19.10 -1.84
CA VAL A 338 -11.36 18.46 -1.26
C VAL A 338 -11.50 17.02 -1.76
N THR A 339 -11.44 16.78 -3.08
CA THR A 339 -11.59 15.45 -3.67
C THR A 339 -10.53 14.47 -3.14
N ASN A 340 -9.27 14.88 -3.02
CA ASN A 340 -8.22 14.04 -2.48
C ASN A 340 -8.43 13.68 -1.01
N THR A 341 -8.99 14.58 -0.22
CA THR A 341 -9.31 14.33 1.19
C THR A 341 -10.51 13.39 1.34
N VAL A 342 -11.50 13.49 0.47
CA VAL A 342 -12.74 12.70 0.51
C VAL A 342 -12.61 11.35 -0.23
N ASN A 343 -11.46 11.01 -0.80
CA ASN A 343 -11.24 9.69 -1.42
C ASN A 343 -11.26 8.56 -0.38
N THR A 344 -12.45 8.21 0.07
CA THR A 344 -12.68 7.23 1.14
C THR A 344 -12.22 5.82 0.78
N THR A 345 -12.10 5.48 -0.51
CA THR A 345 -11.69 4.15 -0.96
C THR A 345 -10.21 3.90 -0.65
N SER A 346 -9.31 4.76 -1.12
CA SER A 346 -7.86 4.65 -0.84
C SER A 346 -7.58 4.81 0.64
N PHE A 347 -8.28 5.73 1.30
CA PHE A 347 -8.16 5.96 2.73
C PHE A 347 -8.62 4.75 3.56
N SER A 348 -9.72 4.10 3.17
CA SER A 348 -10.20 2.87 3.81
C SER A 348 -9.21 1.71 3.66
N ALA A 349 -8.61 1.55 2.47
CA ALA A 349 -7.55 0.57 2.26
C ALA A 349 -6.36 0.82 3.19
N LEU A 350 -5.90 2.07 3.32
CA LEU A 350 -4.82 2.43 4.25
C LEU A 350 -5.16 2.08 5.71
N ILE A 351 -6.36 2.41 6.19
CA ILE A 351 -6.78 2.09 7.57
C ILE A 351 -6.85 0.58 7.77
N GLN A 352 -7.39 -0.18 6.81
CA GLN A 352 -7.41 -1.64 6.88
C GLN A 352 -6.00 -2.23 6.93
N GLY A 353 -5.06 -1.70 6.13
CA GLY A 353 -3.65 -2.09 6.16
C GLY A 353 -3.00 -1.82 7.52
N LEU A 354 -3.22 -0.64 8.10
CA LEU A 354 -2.69 -0.27 9.42
C LEU A 354 -3.28 -1.11 10.56
N LEU A 355 -4.47 -1.68 10.41
CA LEU A 355 -5.05 -2.63 11.38
C LEU A 355 -4.38 -4.00 11.33
N ILE A 356 -3.74 -4.35 10.23
CA ILE A 356 -2.94 -5.59 10.10
C ILE A 356 -1.49 -5.32 10.49
N GLU A 357 -0.87 -4.26 9.94
CA GLU A 357 0.52 -3.86 10.17
C GLU A 357 0.62 -2.38 10.58
N PRO A 358 0.45 -2.06 11.86
CA PRO A 358 0.23 -0.68 12.31
C PRO A 358 1.43 0.26 12.11
N HIS A 359 2.64 -0.26 11.96
CA HIS A 359 3.85 0.56 11.97
C HIS A 359 4.43 0.85 10.58
N MET A 360 3.71 0.52 9.51
CA MET A 360 4.24 0.60 8.14
C MET A 360 4.46 2.04 7.64
N LEU A 361 3.73 3.03 8.15
CA LEU A 361 3.96 4.45 7.81
C LEU A 361 5.18 5.05 8.54
N ALA A 362 5.73 4.38 9.54
CA ALA A 362 6.87 4.86 10.30
C ALA A 362 8.18 4.40 9.66
N SER A 363 8.59 5.09 8.60
CA SER A 363 9.90 4.94 7.96
C SER A 363 10.66 6.25 7.93
N ARG A 364 12.00 6.20 7.95
CA ARG A 364 12.85 7.37 7.75
C ARG A 364 12.87 7.75 6.27
N GLU A 365 12.87 9.04 5.99
CA GLU A 365 13.05 9.51 4.62
C GLU A 365 14.53 9.58 4.20
N ARG A 366 15.41 9.83 5.15
CA ARG A 366 16.84 10.02 4.87
C ARG A 366 17.58 8.75 4.52
N THR A 367 17.14 7.62 5.02
CA THR A 367 17.80 6.32 4.81
C THR A 367 16.78 5.22 4.94
N VAL A 368 16.73 4.31 3.98
CA VAL A 368 15.85 3.14 4.07
C VAL A 368 16.15 2.33 5.33
N ASN A 369 15.11 1.96 6.07
CA ASN A 369 15.22 1.05 7.19
C ASN A 369 15.17 -0.39 6.67
N LEU A 370 16.31 -1.07 6.68
CA LEU A 370 16.36 -2.50 6.34
C LEU A 370 15.80 -3.37 7.47
N LEU A 371 15.95 -2.88 8.71
CA LEU A 371 15.26 -3.42 9.90
C LEU A 371 14.66 -2.26 10.69
N ARG A 372 13.44 -2.45 11.19
CA ARG A 372 12.76 -1.40 11.97
C ARG A 372 13.49 -1.16 13.28
N SER A 373 13.87 0.10 13.51
CA SER A 373 14.56 0.57 14.72
C SER A 373 13.92 1.87 15.22
N PRO A 374 14.02 2.21 16.52
CA PRO A 374 13.51 3.45 17.04
C PRO A 374 14.10 4.67 16.35
N PHE A 375 13.25 5.63 16.01
CA PHE A 375 13.67 6.91 15.45
C PHE A 375 12.62 7.99 15.68
N PHE A 376 13.03 9.22 15.51
CA PHE A 376 12.14 10.38 15.42
C PHE A 376 12.73 11.35 14.40
N GLU A 377 11.92 11.74 13.44
CA GLU A 377 12.30 12.65 12.35
C GLU A 377 11.22 13.72 12.18
N THR A 378 11.65 14.96 11.99
CA THR A 378 10.79 16.08 11.65
C THR A 378 11.26 16.72 10.36
N GLU A 379 10.31 17.18 9.57
CA GLU A 379 10.55 17.89 8.33
C GLU A 379 9.80 19.21 8.36
N LEU A 380 10.45 20.29 7.97
CA LEU A 380 9.85 21.60 7.82
C LEU A 380 10.20 22.15 6.45
N GLY A 381 9.18 22.60 5.74
CA GLY A 381 9.30 23.15 4.40
C GLY A 381 8.60 24.49 4.26
N GLY A 382 9.07 25.25 3.29
CA GLY A 382 8.43 26.49 2.88
C GLY A 382 8.82 26.87 1.47
N GLY A 383 7.99 27.65 0.83
CA GLY A 383 8.19 27.98 -0.55
C GLY A 383 7.18 28.99 -1.07
N PHE A 384 7.01 28.95 -2.37
CA PHE A 384 6.11 29.85 -3.08
C PHE A 384 5.32 29.10 -4.16
N ILE A 385 4.18 29.66 -4.52
CA ILE A 385 3.43 29.34 -5.72
C ILE A 385 3.17 30.65 -6.48
N ALA A 386 3.54 30.72 -7.74
CA ALA A 386 3.51 31.96 -8.50
C ALA A 386 3.03 31.71 -9.94
N ASN A 387 2.31 32.68 -10.47
CA ASN A 387 1.97 32.84 -11.90
C ASN A 387 2.49 34.20 -12.40
N GLU A 388 2.02 34.68 -13.56
CA GLU A 388 2.48 35.92 -14.15
C GLU A 388 2.23 37.16 -13.27
N ASP A 389 1.09 37.18 -12.55
CA ASP A 389 0.61 38.36 -11.83
C ASP A 389 0.81 38.29 -10.32
N HIS A 390 0.84 37.06 -9.75
CA HIS A 390 0.77 36.87 -8.28
C HIS A 390 1.79 35.85 -7.77
N THR A 391 2.14 36.03 -6.50
CA THR A 391 2.95 35.08 -5.76
C THR A 391 2.26 34.81 -4.43
N GLY A 392 1.94 33.55 -4.18
CA GLY A 392 1.47 33.04 -2.91
C GLY A 392 2.55 32.25 -2.17
N TRP A 393 2.26 31.83 -0.96
CA TRP A 393 3.18 31.11 -0.10
C TRP A 393 2.79 29.65 0.05
N VAL A 394 3.79 28.80 0.27
CA VAL A 394 3.62 27.39 0.59
C VAL A 394 4.33 27.09 1.90
N GLY A 395 3.68 26.33 2.76
CA GLY A 395 4.23 25.83 4.01
C GLY A 395 3.96 24.35 4.17
N GLU A 396 4.96 23.58 4.57
CA GLU A 396 4.85 22.13 4.74
C GLU A 396 5.55 21.70 6.02
N ALA A 397 4.99 20.70 6.70
CA ALA A 397 5.63 20.06 7.85
C ALA A 397 5.29 18.58 7.88
N ALA A 398 6.24 17.75 8.34
CA ALA A 398 5.98 16.35 8.61
C ALA A 398 6.65 15.89 9.90
N VAL A 399 6.06 14.89 10.54
CA VAL A 399 6.63 14.20 11.69
C VAL A 399 6.49 12.71 11.50
N ARG A 400 7.58 11.98 11.79
CA ARG A 400 7.61 10.51 11.72
C ARG A 400 8.36 10.00 12.95
N GLY A 401 7.89 8.91 13.50
CA GLY A 401 8.58 8.32 14.64
C GLY A 401 8.11 6.92 14.97
N PHE A 402 9.02 6.16 15.54
CA PHE A 402 8.77 4.81 16.01
C PHE A 402 9.52 4.53 17.30
N THR A 403 8.91 3.82 18.23
CA THR A 403 9.54 3.33 19.45
C THR A 403 9.04 1.91 19.78
N VAL A 404 9.88 1.11 20.40
CA VAL A 404 9.54 -0.24 20.88
C VAL A 404 9.18 -0.26 22.38
N SER A 405 9.33 0.85 23.09
CA SER A 405 9.12 0.92 24.55
C SER A 405 8.04 1.94 24.90
N PRO A 406 7.04 1.63 25.75
CA PRO A 406 6.86 0.38 26.53
C PRO A 406 6.33 -0.79 25.68
N PHE A 407 5.77 -0.53 24.54
CA PHE A 407 5.36 -1.42 23.44
C PHE A 407 5.50 -0.65 22.14
N PRO A 408 5.45 -1.30 20.98
CA PRO A 408 5.58 -0.62 19.69
C PRO A 408 4.53 0.48 19.50
N ILE A 409 5.00 1.70 19.21
CA ILE A 409 4.17 2.87 18.91
C ILE A 409 4.78 3.60 17.73
N SER A 410 3.97 3.98 16.75
CA SER A 410 4.38 4.86 15.66
C SER A 410 3.52 6.11 15.60
N VAL A 411 4.14 7.18 15.13
CA VAL A 411 3.47 8.43 14.78
C VAL A 411 3.89 8.83 13.36
N TYR A 412 2.89 9.24 12.59
CA TYR A 412 3.08 9.85 11.28
C TYR A 412 2.11 11.01 11.16
N GLY A 413 2.57 12.14 10.63
CA GLY A 413 1.69 13.28 10.39
C GLY A 413 2.30 14.21 9.35
N THR A 414 1.43 14.82 8.55
CA THR A 414 1.79 15.86 7.58
C THR A 414 0.86 17.05 7.73
N PHE A 415 1.39 18.19 7.37
CA PHE A 415 0.68 19.47 7.30
C PHE A 415 1.10 20.19 6.04
N GLN A 416 0.13 20.81 5.35
CA GLN A 416 0.35 21.55 4.13
C GLN A 416 -0.53 22.82 4.14
N TRP A 417 0.02 23.90 3.65
CA TRP A 417 -0.64 25.17 3.47
C TRP A 417 -0.20 25.82 2.18
N GLU A 418 -1.15 26.29 1.34
CA GLU A 418 -0.89 26.90 0.05
C GLU A 418 -1.85 28.05 -0.21
N GLU A 419 -1.38 29.11 -0.86
CA GLU A 419 -2.17 30.28 -1.27
C GLU A 419 -1.98 30.59 -2.76
N PRO A 420 -2.54 29.82 -3.68
CA PRO A 420 -2.56 30.19 -5.08
C PRO A 420 -3.48 31.39 -5.35
N ARG A 421 -3.00 32.33 -6.15
CA ARG A 421 -3.75 33.54 -6.56
C ARG A 421 -3.62 33.74 -8.06
N ASP A 422 -4.65 34.33 -8.66
CA ASP A 422 -4.65 34.58 -10.11
C ASP A 422 -5.56 35.76 -10.47
N THR A 423 -5.26 36.45 -11.54
CA THR A 423 -6.11 37.49 -12.13
C THR A 423 -6.23 37.24 -13.61
N VAL A 424 -7.44 37.05 -14.09
CA VAL A 424 -7.74 36.78 -15.49
C VAL A 424 -8.44 37.97 -16.14
N ASP A 425 -7.91 38.50 -17.27
CA ASP A 425 -8.57 39.49 -18.08
C ASP A 425 -9.67 38.81 -18.93
N LEU A 426 -10.93 39.13 -18.67
CA LEU A 426 -12.07 38.64 -19.44
C LEU A 426 -12.41 39.53 -20.64
N GLY A 427 -11.59 40.53 -20.95
CA GLY A 427 -11.84 41.49 -21.97
C GLY A 427 -12.89 42.55 -21.65
N GLY A 428 -12.93 43.65 -22.42
CA GLY A 428 -13.86 44.70 -22.21
C GLY A 428 -13.69 45.50 -20.91
N GLY A 429 -12.49 45.40 -20.28
CA GLY A 429 -12.17 46.04 -19.02
C GLY A 429 -12.74 45.31 -17.79
N ARG A 430 -13.05 44.03 -17.94
CA ARG A 430 -13.46 43.13 -16.83
C ARG A 430 -12.29 42.21 -16.46
N SER A 431 -12.10 41.99 -15.17
CA SER A 431 -11.14 41.01 -14.65
C SER A 431 -11.82 40.12 -13.60
N LEU A 432 -11.36 38.87 -13.54
CA LEU A 432 -11.73 37.93 -12.50
C LEU A 432 -10.49 37.73 -11.62
N GLU A 433 -10.61 38.11 -10.34
CA GLU A 433 -9.59 37.81 -9.34
C GLU A 433 -9.98 36.51 -8.62
N ARG A 434 -9.00 35.60 -8.44
CA ARG A 434 -9.14 34.34 -7.71
C ARG A 434 -8.09 34.29 -6.59
N ASP A 435 -8.57 34.12 -5.35
CA ASP A 435 -7.72 33.95 -4.17
C ASP A 435 -8.14 32.68 -3.46
N ILE A 436 -7.28 31.69 -3.46
CA ILE A 436 -7.54 30.38 -2.87
C ILE A 436 -6.57 30.14 -1.74
N ARG A 437 -7.10 29.69 -0.59
CA ARG A 437 -6.28 29.21 0.51
C ARG A 437 -6.58 27.75 0.77
N LEU A 438 -5.56 26.93 0.76
CA LEU A 438 -5.62 25.50 1.01
C LEU A 438 -4.88 25.19 2.30
N LEU A 439 -5.55 24.55 3.25
CA LEU A 439 -4.95 24.01 4.45
C LEU A 439 -5.27 22.53 4.51
N GLY A 440 -4.27 21.67 4.67
CA GLY A 440 -4.45 20.24 4.74
C GLY A 440 -3.50 19.57 5.71
N GLY A 441 -3.86 18.39 6.16
CA GLY A 441 -2.98 17.56 6.97
C GLY A 441 -3.59 16.23 7.35
N ASN A 442 -2.72 15.30 7.66
CA ASN A 442 -3.11 14.00 8.17
C ASN A 442 -2.25 13.62 9.37
N GLY A 443 -2.81 12.77 10.22
CA GLY A 443 -2.11 12.25 11.38
C GLY A 443 -2.55 10.84 11.70
N TYR A 444 -1.58 9.97 11.99
CA TYR A 444 -1.78 8.57 12.36
C TYR A 444 -0.97 8.28 13.62
N LEU A 445 -1.63 7.69 14.60
CA LEU A 445 -1.02 7.12 15.79
C LEU A 445 -1.37 5.64 15.82
N THR A 446 -0.36 4.80 15.81
CA THR A 446 -0.57 3.34 15.82
C THR A 446 0.19 2.70 16.97
N ALA A 447 -0.36 1.65 17.53
CA ALA A 447 0.23 0.95 18.68
C ALA A 447 -0.05 -0.55 18.63
N THR A 448 0.88 -1.33 19.16
CA THR A 448 0.75 -2.79 19.37
C THR A 448 0.93 -3.09 20.86
N PRO A 449 -0.11 -2.88 21.69
CA PRO A 449 -0.02 -3.08 23.15
C PRO A 449 0.28 -4.51 23.56
N THR A 450 -0.19 -5.47 22.77
CA THR A 450 0.10 -6.91 22.90
C THR A 450 0.39 -7.50 21.52
N PRO A 451 0.98 -8.69 21.40
CA PRO A 451 1.20 -9.33 20.10
C PRO A 451 -0.07 -9.53 19.27
N ASP A 452 -1.21 -9.64 19.95
CA ASP A 452 -2.50 -9.90 19.34
C ASP A 452 -3.34 -8.64 19.09
N ASP A 453 -3.04 -7.53 19.77
CA ASP A 453 -3.85 -6.33 19.76
C ASP A 453 -3.12 -5.17 19.04
N ARG A 454 -3.82 -4.54 18.13
CA ARG A 454 -3.37 -3.36 17.40
C ARG A 454 -4.39 -2.25 17.53
N VAL A 455 -3.93 -1.03 17.67
CA VAL A 455 -4.76 0.17 17.78
C VAL A 455 -4.29 1.18 16.77
N VAL A 456 -5.23 1.77 16.04
CA VAL A 456 -5.01 2.85 15.07
C VAL A 456 -5.92 4.01 15.41
N ALA A 457 -5.35 5.20 15.58
CA ALA A 457 -6.11 6.45 15.65
C ALA A 457 -5.62 7.38 14.54
N TYR A 458 -6.55 8.08 13.89
CA TYR A 458 -6.22 8.94 12.78
C TYR A 458 -7.10 10.19 12.73
N ALA A 459 -6.57 11.23 12.09
CA ALA A 459 -7.30 12.40 11.67
C ALA A 459 -6.75 12.89 10.33
N ASN A 460 -7.66 13.16 9.37
CA ASN A 460 -7.36 13.74 8.07
C ASN A 460 -8.25 14.97 7.91
N TYR A 461 -7.62 16.13 7.63
CA TYR A 461 -8.28 17.42 7.58
C TYR A 461 -7.91 18.16 6.31
N ALA A 462 -8.90 18.77 5.65
CA ALA A 462 -8.71 19.76 4.61
C ALA A 462 -9.68 20.92 4.82
N ASP A 463 -9.20 22.12 4.52
CA ASP A 463 -9.93 23.37 4.57
C ASP A 463 -9.56 24.20 3.34
N VAL A 464 -10.55 24.69 2.64
CA VAL A 464 -10.41 25.43 1.39
C VAL A 464 -11.27 26.67 1.45
N ASP A 465 -10.63 27.82 1.40
CA ASP A 465 -11.30 29.09 1.12
C ASP A 465 -11.07 29.45 -0.36
N ASP A 466 -12.13 29.76 -1.09
CA ASP A 466 -12.11 30.09 -2.52
C ASP A 466 -12.88 31.39 -2.73
N VAL A 467 -12.18 32.50 -2.79
CA VAL A 467 -12.73 33.83 -3.02
C VAL A 467 -12.52 34.22 -4.48
N ARG A 468 -13.62 34.63 -5.15
CA ARG A 468 -13.59 35.05 -6.55
C ARG A 468 -14.33 36.36 -6.70
N GLU A 469 -13.67 37.33 -7.31
CA GLU A 469 -14.24 38.68 -7.49
C GLU A 469 -14.19 39.09 -8.98
N LEU A 470 -15.34 39.48 -9.50
CA LEU A 470 -15.49 39.99 -10.87
C LEU A 470 -15.59 41.50 -10.88
N PHE A 471 -14.61 42.23 -11.43
CA PHE A 471 -14.54 43.72 -11.52
C PHE A 471 -14.54 44.21 -12.97
N PRO A 472 -14.81 45.49 -13.23
CA PRO A 472 -15.41 46.55 -12.39
C PRO A 472 -16.77 47.05 -12.89
N VAL A 473 -17.51 46.31 -13.69
CA VAL A 473 -18.77 46.80 -14.26
C VAL A 473 -19.94 46.44 -13.36
N PRO A 474 -20.76 47.40 -12.89
CA PRO A 474 -22.00 47.06 -12.17
C PRO A 474 -22.95 46.23 -13.04
N PRO A 475 -23.45 45.10 -12.51
CA PRO A 475 -23.23 44.63 -11.16
C PRO A 475 -21.85 43.98 -10.98
N ALA A 476 -21.08 44.40 -9.98
CA ALA A 476 -19.91 43.69 -9.52
C ALA A 476 -20.36 42.42 -8.77
N PHE A 477 -19.58 41.38 -8.85
CA PHE A 477 -19.91 40.05 -8.34
C PHE A 477 -18.77 39.52 -7.48
N ALA A 478 -19.10 39.04 -6.28
CA ALA A 478 -18.16 38.36 -5.40
C ALA A 478 -18.73 37.01 -4.99
N PHE A 479 -17.91 35.97 -5.06
CA PHE A 479 -18.16 34.63 -4.56
C PHE A 479 -17.21 34.34 -3.41
N ASP A 480 -17.74 33.76 -2.34
CA ASP A 480 -17.01 33.37 -1.15
C ASP A 480 -17.39 31.92 -0.83
N GLY A 481 -16.51 31.00 -1.20
CA GLY A 481 -16.65 29.55 -0.97
C GLY A 481 -15.74 29.10 0.14
N GLU A 482 -16.31 28.41 1.12
CA GLU A 482 -15.57 27.76 2.20
C GLU A 482 -15.95 26.28 2.25
N SER A 483 -14.97 25.40 2.22
CA SER A 483 -15.18 23.95 2.31
C SER A 483 -14.22 23.35 3.30
N SER A 484 -14.73 22.68 4.33
CA SER A 484 -13.88 21.95 5.28
C SER A 484 -14.32 20.49 5.41
N VAL A 485 -13.35 19.61 5.56
CA VAL A 485 -13.56 18.17 5.74
C VAL A 485 -12.64 17.66 6.85
N LEU A 486 -13.21 17.04 7.87
CA LEU A 486 -12.49 16.29 8.89
C LEU A 486 -12.94 14.83 8.84
N LEU A 487 -12.02 13.93 8.54
CA LEU A 487 -12.21 12.49 8.70
C LEU A 487 -11.36 12.02 9.89
N SER A 488 -11.96 11.37 10.87
CA SER A 488 -11.23 10.89 12.04
C SER A 488 -11.79 9.58 12.55
N GLY A 489 -10.99 8.84 13.30
CA GLY A 489 -11.47 7.58 13.86
C GLY A 489 -10.45 6.91 14.76
N VAL A 490 -10.97 5.89 15.46
CA VAL A 490 -10.18 4.97 16.26
C VAL A 490 -10.61 3.56 15.89
N ALA A 491 -9.64 2.71 15.63
CA ALA A 491 -9.89 1.32 15.27
C ALA A 491 -8.98 0.39 16.10
N TRP A 492 -9.47 -0.81 16.37
CA TRP A 492 -8.80 -1.86 17.08
C TRP A 492 -8.89 -3.15 16.30
N SER A 493 -7.80 -3.92 16.30
CA SER A 493 -7.68 -5.22 15.68
C SER A 493 -7.20 -6.24 16.70
N HIS A 494 -7.78 -7.43 16.68
CA HIS A 494 -7.36 -8.57 17.52
C HIS A 494 -7.16 -9.83 16.69
N THR A 495 -6.00 -10.46 16.85
CA THR A 495 -5.65 -11.73 16.20
C THR A 495 -5.98 -12.89 17.14
N PHE A 496 -6.93 -13.75 16.78
CA PHE A 496 -7.30 -14.95 17.52
C PHE A 496 -6.38 -16.15 17.23
N GLY A 497 -5.64 -16.12 16.15
CA GLY A 497 -4.75 -17.16 15.67
C GLY A 497 -4.46 -16.97 14.18
N TYR A 498 -3.89 -17.99 13.56
CA TYR A 498 -3.51 -17.95 12.15
C TYR A 498 -4.70 -17.59 11.25
N ARG A 499 -4.53 -16.55 10.43
CA ARG A 499 -5.54 -16.02 9.50
C ARG A 499 -6.94 -15.83 10.13
N ASN A 500 -6.96 -15.35 11.38
CA ASN A 500 -8.18 -15.16 12.14
C ASN A 500 -8.12 -13.85 12.91
N VAL A 501 -8.69 -12.79 12.33
CA VAL A 501 -8.56 -11.41 12.81
C VAL A 501 -9.93 -10.75 12.89
N ALA A 502 -10.26 -10.15 14.03
CA ALA A 502 -11.44 -9.30 14.16
C ALA A 502 -11.03 -7.83 14.33
N ASN A 503 -11.77 -6.94 13.70
CA ASN A 503 -11.57 -5.51 13.82
C ASN A 503 -12.85 -4.82 14.29
N ALA A 504 -12.67 -3.73 15.05
CA ALA A 504 -13.75 -2.82 15.45
C ALA A 504 -13.28 -1.39 15.28
N ALA A 505 -14.17 -0.50 14.84
CA ALA A 505 -13.82 0.89 14.58
C ALA A 505 -14.98 1.83 14.93
N LEU A 506 -14.62 3.07 15.28
CA LEU A 506 -15.51 4.22 15.38
C LEU A 506 -14.98 5.27 14.41
N PHE A 507 -15.79 5.66 13.44
CA PHE A 507 -15.48 6.63 12.41
C PHE A 507 -16.34 7.88 12.59
N TYR A 508 -15.74 9.02 12.35
CA TYR A 508 -16.39 10.33 12.34
C TYR A 508 -15.98 11.11 11.12
N ALA A 509 -16.96 11.72 10.45
CA ALA A 509 -16.74 12.73 9.43
C ALA A 509 -17.50 14.00 9.80
N ASP A 510 -16.90 15.14 9.51
CA ASP A 510 -17.49 16.47 9.58
C ASP A 510 -17.17 17.16 8.26
N GLN A 511 -18.21 17.48 7.50
CA GLN A 511 -18.09 18.13 6.21
C GLN A 511 -18.93 19.40 6.26
N GLU A 512 -18.33 20.54 5.96
CA GLU A 512 -18.99 21.82 5.89
C GLU A 512 -18.70 22.47 4.54
N LEU A 513 -19.74 22.87 3.85
CA LEU A 513 -19.68 23.61 2.61
C LEU A 513 -20.50 24.88 2.76
N SER A 514 -19.90 26.02 2.49
CA SER A 514 -20.53 27.31 2.53
C SER A 514 -20.21 28.08 1.27
N ASN A 515 -21.25 28.49 0.54
CA ASN A 515 -21.13 29.30 -0.67
C ASN A 515 -21.87 30.61 -0.48
N GLY A 516 -21.17 31.73 -0.44
CA GLY A 516 -21.68 33.07 -0.39
C GLY A 516 -21.59 33.74 -1.75
N VAL A 517 -22.64 34.51 -2.11
CA VAL A 517 -22.63 35.34 -3.31
C VAL A 517 -23.08 36.72 -2.96
N THR A 518 -22.34 37.72 -3.40
CA THR A 518 -22.72 39.14 -3.28
C THR A 518 -22.68 39.78 -4.65
N ILE A 519 -23.79 40.42 -5.00
CA ILE A 519 -23.95 41.20 -6.23
C ILE A 519 -24.10 42.66 -5.84
N SER A 520 -23.19 43.52 -6.26
CA SER A 520 -23.18 44.94 -5.96
C SER A 520 -23.80 45.72 -7.11
N PHE A 521 -24.88 46.44 -6.82
CA PHE A 521 -25.56 47.35 -7.72
C PHE A 521 -25.32 48.81 -7.30
N PRO A 522 -25.55 49.81 -8.20
CA PRO A 522 -25.49 51.23 -7.81
C PRO A 522 -26.48 51.63 -6.70
N GLY A 523 -27.46 50.80 -6.38
CA GLY A 523 -28.48 51.05 -5.37
C GLY A 523 -28.36 50.25 -4.08
N GLY A 524 -27.35 49.42 -3.95
CA GLY A 524 -27.09 48.56 -2.79
C GLY A 524 -26.77 47.11 -3.18
N ASP A 525 -26.19 46.37 -2.25
CA ASP A 525 -25.76 44.98 -2.47
C ASP A 525 -26.91 44.01 -2.18
N VAL A 526 -26.91 42.92 -2.96
CA VAL A 526 -27.78 41.76 -2.73
C VAL A 526 -26.88 40.57 -2.46
N SER A 527 -27.02 39.94 -1.31
CA SER A 527 -26.24 38.77 -0.94
C SER A 527 -27.12 37.58 -0.62
N GLY A 528 -26.64 36.39 -0.99
CA GLY A 528 -27.21 35.10 -0.63
C GLY A 528 -26.11 34.14 -0.13
N ARG A 529 -26.53 33.17 0.68
CA ARG A 529 -25.61 32.13 1.22
C ARG A 529 -26.30 30.77 1.22
N GLN A 530 -25.52 29.76 0.88
CA GLN A 530 -25.90 28.35 1.03
C GLN A 530 -24.89 27.70 1.96
N GLU A 531 -25.36 27.05 3.01
CA GLU A 531 -24.52 26.27 3.93
C GLU A 531 -25.07 24.86 3.99
N SER A 532 -24.18 23.89 3.86
CA SER A 532 -24.42 22.46 4.07
C SER A 532 -23.44 21.93 5.09
N VAL A 533 -23.94 21.33 6.15
CA VAL A 533 -23.11 20.69 7.19
C VAL A 533 -23.57 19.25 7.32
N GLN A 534 -22.65 18.31 7.16
CA GLN A 534 -22.92 16.89 7.31
C GLN A 534 -21.97 16.28 8.35
N LYS A 535 -22.53 15.59 9.35
CA LYS A 535 -21.78 14.90 10.40
C LYS A 535 -22.16 13.43 10.45
N ASN A 536 -21.18 12.56 10.24
CA ASN A 536 -21.37 11.13 10.16
C ASN A 536 -20.71 10.45 11.36
N TYR A 537 -21.47 9.60 12.04
CA TYR A 537 -21.04 8.82 13.21
C TYR A 537 -21.29 7.36 12.90
N ILE A 538 -20.23 6.60 12.59
CA ILE A 538 -20.33 5.20 12.15
C ILE A 538 -19.51 4.31 13.09
N ALA A 539 -20.14 3.25 13.59
CA ALA A 539 -19.46 2.14 14.24
C ALA A 539 -19.36 0.96 13.27
N ALA A 540 -18.25 0.29 13.25
CA ALA A 540 -17.97 -0.81 12.35
C ALA A 540 -17.34 -1.98 13.10
N VAL A 541 -17.71 -3.20 12.74
CA VAL A 541 -17.05 -4.43 13.17
C VAL A 541 -16.94 -5.39 11.99
N ASN A 542 -15.80 -6.05 11.86
CA ASN A 542 -15.63 -7.10 10.87
C ASN A 542 -14.79 -8.26 11.40
N HIS A 543 -14.82 -9.35 10.66
CA HIS A 543 -14.00 -10.51 10.90
C HIS A 543 -13.41 -11.02 9.59
N LEU A 544 -12.11 -11.30 9.61
CA LEU A 544 -11.35 -11.92 8.53
C LEU A 544 -10.97 -13.32 8.99
N LEU A 545 -11.32 -14.32 8.19
CA LEU A 545 -11.07 -15.72 8.49
C LEU A 545 -10.55 -16.43 7.25
N GLY A 546 -9.32 -16.95 7.31
CA GLY A 546 -8.75 -17.82 6.30
C GLY A 546 -8.93 -19.28 6.68
N ASP A 547 -9.42 -20.10 5.75
CA ASP A 547 -9.58 -21.55 5.88
C ASP A 547 -9.12 -22.23 4.58
N GLY A 548 -7.88 -22.75 4.60
CA GLY A 548 -7.23 -23.24 3.40
C GLY A 548 -7.15 -22.17 2.31
N ASP A 549 -7.64 -22.48 1.12
CA ASP A 549 -7.64 -21.61 -0.05
C ASP A 549 -8.78 -20.56 -0.02
N MET A 550 -9.58 -20.53 1.06
CA MET A 550 -10.73 -19.65 1.20
C MET A 550 -10.50 -18.58 2.23
N THR A 551 -10.71 -17.32 1.88
CA THR A 551 -10.72 -16.20 2.82
C THR A 551 -12.11 -15.59 2.88
N TRP A 552 -12.65 -15.53 4.09
CA TRP A 552 -13.93 -14.89 4.39
C TRP A 552 -13.70 -13.53 5.04
N ARG A 553 -14.43 -12.52 4.57
CA ARG A 553 -14.47 -11.17 5.16
C ARG A 553 -15.94 -10.81 5.37
N TYR A 554 -16.36 -10.63 6.59
CA TYR A 554 -17.76 -10.27 6.86
C TYR A 554 -17.86 -9.31 8.02
N GLY A 555 -18.89 -8.46 7.99
CA GLY A 555 -19.03 -7.44 9.00
C GLY A 555 -20.32 -6.64 8.89
N VAL A 556 -20.45 -5.71 9.80
CA VAL A 556 -21.55 -4.75 9.87
C VAL A 556 -21.01 -3.38 10.26
N GLU A 557 -21.53 -2.36 9.60
CA GLU A 557 -21.26 -0.95 9.88
C GLU A 557 -22.57 -0.20 9.96
N GLY A 558 -22.68 0.79 10.84
CA GLY A 558 -23.87 1.59 10.92
C GLY A 558 -23.80 2.70 11.96
N GLY A 559 -24.72 3.62 11.84
CA GLY A 559 -24.78 4.79 12.71
C GLY A 559 -25.75 5.85 12.23
N ALA A 560 -25.37 7.11 12.39
CA ALA A 560 -26.22 8.26 12.07
C ALA A 560 -25.48 9.26 11.19
N VAL A 561 -26.15 9.72 10.15
CA VAL A 561 -25.78 10.84 9.30
C VAL A 561 -26.68 12.01 9.67
N ARG A 562 -26.09 13.14 10.09
CA ARG A 562 -26.80 14.37 10.42
C ARG A 562 -26.45 15.42 9.39
N SER A 563 -27.45 15.85 8.64
CA SER A 563 -27.33 16.88 7.63
C SER A 563 -28.10 18.10 8.03
N ARG A 564 -27.54 19.29 7.83
CA ARG A 564 -28.17 20.58 7.96
C ARG A 564 -27.95 21.37 6.68
N LEU A 565 -29.02 21.91 6.13
CA LEU A 565 -28.97 22.79 4.97
C LEU A 565 -29.60 24.13 5.35
N TYR A 566 -28.89 25.19 5.04
CA TYR A 566 -29.43 26.56 4.99
C TYR A 566 -29.26 27.11 3.58
N ASP A 567 -30.30 27.63 2.95
CA ASP A 567 -30.23 28.17 1.61
C ASP A 567 -31.12 29.42 1.48
N ASN A 568 -30.51 30.56 1.22
CA ASN A 568 -31.17 31.78 0.78
C ASN A 568 -30.59 32.34 -0.52
N LEU A 569 -29.73 31.52 -1.19
CA LEU A 569 -29.10 31.87 -2.47
C LEU A 569 -30.00 31.46 -3.64
N SER A 570 -30.47 30.19 -3.63
CA SER A 570 -31.23 29.61 -4.74
C SER A 570 -32.73 29.91 -4.71
N LEU A 571 -33.27 30.33 -3.58
CA LEU A 571 -34.73 30.49 -3.36
C LEU A 571 -35.07 31.87 -2.81
N PRO A 572 -36.24 32.43 -3.23
CA PRO A 572 -36.71 33.75 -2.77
C PRO A 572 -36.97 33.84 -1.26
N THR A 573 -37.16 32.70 -0.61
CA THR A 573 -37.39 32.62 0.83
C THR A 573 -36.34 31.65 1.43
N PRO A 574 -35.67 32.07 2.51
CA PRO A 574 -34.67 31.20 3.14
C PRO A 574 -35.24 29.84 3.53
N GLN A 575 -34.54 28.79 3.18
CA GLN A 575 -34.84 27.44 3.62
C GLN A 575 -33.85 27.05 4.72
N ASN A 576 -34.35 26.40 5.75
CA ASN A 576 -33.54 25.86 6.83
C ASN A 576 -34.08 24.49 7.20
N GLY A 577 -33.29 23.47 6.97
CA GLY A 577 -33.62 22.06 7.22
C GLY A 577 -32.54 21.34 7.99
N ALA A 578 -32.97 20.41 8.84
CA ALA A 578 -32.06 19.48 9.47
C ALA A 578 -32.66 18.08 9.45
N VAL A 579 -31.89 17.11 9.01
CA VAL A 579 -32.30 15.70 8.91
C VAL A 579 -31.27 14.85 9.65
N THR A 580 -31.74 13.82 10.34
CA THR A 580 -30.91 12.77 10.88
C THR A 580 -31.38 11.46 10.28
N GLN A 581 -30.49 10.75 9.64
CA GLN A 581 -30.75 9.47 8.98
C GLN A 581 -29.98 8.37 9.69
N THR A 582 -30.64 7.23 9.91
CA THR A 582 -29.96 6.02 10.36
C THR A 582 -29.46 5.26 9.14
N VAL A 583 -28.20 4.85 9.16
CA VAL A 583 -27.57 4.12 8.07
C VAL A 583 -26.96 2.82 8.60
N MET A 584 -27.07 1.74 7.81
CA MET A 584 -26.45 0.46 8.12
C MET A 584 -25.96 -0.21 6.83
N LYS A 585 -24.84 -0.94 6.95
CA LYS A 585 -24.30 -1.79 5.90
C LYS A 585 -23.87 -3.11 6.54
N ALA A 586 -24.34 -4.24 6.02
CA ALA A 586 -23.85 -5.56 6.39
C ALA A 586 -23.30 -6.24 5.14
N TYR A 587 -22.27 -7.04 5.28
CA TYR A 587 -21.63 -7.69 4.15
C TYR A 587 -21.04 -9.05 4.49
N VAL A 588 -20.96 -9.89 3.48
CA VAL A 588 -20.16 -11.10 3.44
C VAL A 588 -19.45 -11.15 2.10
N ASP A 589 -18.16 -11.43 2.16
CA ASP A 589 -17.26 -11.55 1.04
C ASP A 589 -16.45 -12.83 1.16
N GLY A 590 -16.20 -13.51 0.06
CA GLY A 590 -15.40 -14.73 -0.03
C GLY A 590 -14.44 -14.66 -1.19
N LEU A 591 -13.14 -14.69 -0.90
CA LEU A 591 -12.05 -14.84 -1.87
C LEU A 591 -11.59 -16.29 -1.87
N TYR A 592 -11.66 -16.95 -3.03
CA TYR A 592 -11.26 -18.34 -3.21
C TYR A 592 -10.11 -18.45 -4.21
N GLU A 593 -8.99 -18.99 -3.76
CA GLU A 593 -7.83 -19.31 -4.59
C GLU A 593 -8.03 -20.71 -5.19
N VAL A 594 -8.62 -20.77 -6.40
CA VAL A 594 -8.88 -22.02 -7.11
C VAL A 594 -7.58 -22.74 -7.48
N THR A 595 -6.62 -21.97 -7.93
CA THR A 595 -5.21 -22.35 -8.16
C THR A 595 -4.35 -21.10 -7.87
N PRO A 596 -3.02 -21.20 -7.74
CA PRO A 596 -2.15 -20.03 -7.62
C PRO A 596 -2.38 -18.97 -8.72
N ASP A 597 -2.80 -19.42 -9.92
CA ASP A 597 -3.01 -18.55 -11.08
C ASP A 597 -4.48 -18.13 -11.28
N LEU A 598 -5.42 -18.62 -10.46
CA LEU A 598 -6.85 -18.35 -10.62
C LEU A 598 -7.53 -18.07 -9.28
N LYS A 599 -7.99 -16.84 -9.11
CA LYS A 599 -8.75 -16.39 -7.93
C LYS A 599 -10.17 -16.00 -8.34
N VAL A 600 -11.14 -16.33 -7.50
CA VAL A 600 -12.55 -15.94 -7.65
C VAL A 600 -13.00 -15.28 -6.36
N GLU A 601 -13.66 -14.15 -6.48
CA GLU A 601 -14.18 -13.40 -5.33
C GLU A 601 -15.65 -13.11 -5.52
N GLY A 602 -16.45 -13.34 -4.48
CA GLY A 602 -17.87 -13.05 -4.49
C GLY A 602 -18.31 -12.40 -3.19
N ALA A 603 -19.07 -11.32 -3.31
CA ALA A 603 -19.56 -10.58 -2.15
C ALA A 603 -21.05 -10.21 -2.28
N LEU A 604 -21.70 -10.12 -1.13
CA LEU A 604 -23.05 -9.57 -1.02
C LEU A 604 -23.06 -8.54 0.09
N PHE A 605 -23.40 -7.31 -0.28
CA PHE A 605 -23.63 -6.22 0.65
C PHE A 605 -25.12 -5.94 0.76
N THR A 606 -25.56 -5.59 1.93
CA THR A 606 -26.92 -5.10 2.20
C THR A 606 -26.79 -3.73 2.85
N ARG A 607 -27.40 -2.73 2.25
CA ARG A 607 -27.42 -1.35 2.75
C ARG A 607 -28.82 -0.95 3.14
N TYR A 608 -28.96 -0.30 4.29
CA TYR A 608 -30.17 0.32 4.78
C TYR A 608 -29.91 1.81 4.99
N ILE A 609 -30.80 2.65 4.48
CA ILE A 609 -30.80 4.11 4.70
C ILE A 609 -32.23 4.50 5.08
N GLU A 610 -32.36 5.12 6.24
CA GLU A 610 -33.62 5.74 6.66
C GLU A 610 -33.82 7.06 5.89
N GLU A 611 -34.81 7.09 5.02
CA GLU A 611 -35.16 8.29 4.28
C GLU A 611 -36.38 8.99 4.91
N VAL A 612 -36.59 10.30 4.64
CA VAL A 612 -37.64 11.12 5.28
C VAL A 612 -39.03 10.57 5.00
N ASN A 613 -39.22 9.91 3.86
CA ASN A 613 -40.54 9.45 3.42
C ASN A 613 -40.63 7.93 3.18
N ASP A 614 -39.56 7.23 3.15
CA ASP A 614 -39.52 5.77 2.90
C ASP A 614 -38.17 5.20 3.35
N ASP A 615 -38.16 3.94 3.81
CA ASP A 615 -36.94 3.24 4.16
C ASP A 615 -36.40 2.48 2.94
N ASN A 616 -35.14 2.69 2.61
CA ASN A 616 -34.52 2.04 1.46
C ASN A 616 -33.57 0.92 1.89
N ILE A 617 -33.90 -0.32 1.49
CA ILE A 617 -33.02 -1.48 1.63
C ILE A 617 -32.52 -1.87 0.24
N ARG A 618 -31.18 -1.89 0.07
CA ARG A 618 -30.56 -2.24 -1.20
C ARG A 618 -29.61 -3.42 -1.04
N LEU A 619 -29.67 -4.32 -2.02
CA LEU A 619 -28.70 -5.41 -2.16
C LEU A 619 -27.66 -5.01 -3.21
N GLU A 620 -26.39 -5.17 -2.86
CA GLU A 620 -25.25 -4.81 -3.68
C GLU A 620 -24.34 -6.05 -3.88
N PRO A 621 -24.66 -6.90 -4.88
CA PRO A 621 -23.84 -8.06 -5.19
C PRO A 621 -22.57 -7.64 -5.92
N LYS A 622 -21.47 -8.36 -5.64
CA LYS A 622 -20.19 -8.23 -6.34
C LYS A 622 -19.68 -9.62 -6.71
N LEU A 623 -19.11 -9.78 -7.91
CA LEU A 623 -18.46 -11.01 -8.37
C LEU A 623 -17.28 -10.65 -9.23
N GLY A 624 -16.13 -11.26 -8.96
CA GLY A 624 -14.90 -11.04 -9.70
C GLY A 624 -14.13 -12.33 -9.97
N VAL A 625 -13.35 -12.32 -11.03
CA VAL A 625 -12.39 -13.36 -11.37
C VAL A 625 -11.07 -12.73 -11.78
N ALA A 626 -9.98 -13.29 -11.31
CA ALA A 626 -8.61 -12.90 -11.67
C ALA A 626 -7.86 -14.15 -12.13
N TRP A 627 -7.27 -14.11 -13.32
CA TRP A 627 -6.61 -15.24 -13.94
C TRP A 627 -5.29 -14.82 -14.59
N ALA A 628 -4.21 -15.54 -14.26
CA ALA A 628 -2.89 -15.41 -14.85
C ALA A 628 -2.68 -16.56 -15.89
N PRO A 629 -3.07 -16.39 -17.16
CA PRO A 629 -2.99 -17.46 -18.17
C PRO A 629 -1.55 -17.82 -18.53
N ALA A 630 -0.62 -16.92 -18.31
CA ALA A 630 0.81 -17.07 -18.52
C ALA A 630 1.56 -16.10 -17.62
N GLU A 631 2.85 -16.35 -17.40
CA GLU A 631 3.72 -15.45 -16.70
C GLU A 631 3.68 -14.03 -17.29
N GLY A 632 3.60 -13.00 -16.45
CA GLY A 632 3.48 -11.61 -16.88
C GLY A 632 2.09 -11.19 -17.37
N HIS A 633 1.11 -12.08 -17.46
CA HIS A 633 -0.24 -11.75 -17.93
C HIS A 633 -1.28 -11.95 -16.84
N TRP A 634 -2.04 -10.90 -16.54
CA TRP A 634 -3.08 -10.88 -15.51
C TRP A 634 -4.40 -10.35 -16.07
N LEU A 635 -5.39 -11.23 -16.20
CA LEU A 635 -6.73 -10.90 -16.67
C LEU A 635 -7.67 -10.83 -15.49
N ARG A 636 -8.40 -9.72 -15.35
CA ARG A 636 -9.38 -9.51 -14.30
C ARG A 636 -10.70 -9.05 -14.88
N ALA A 637 -11.79 -9.60 -14.35
CA ALA A 637 -13.15 -9.20 -14.70
C ALA A 637 -13.99 -9.10 -13.43
N ALA A 638 -14.83 -8.08 -13.33
CA ALA A 638 -15.73 -7.91 -12.22
C ALA A 638 -17.07 -7.33 -12.67
N ILE A 639 -18.14 -7.78 -12.02
CA ILE A 639 -19.45 -7.15 -12.02
C ILE A 639 -19.79 -6.75 -10.59
N GLN A 640 -20.25 -5.53 -10.39
CA GLN A 640 -20.60 -5.07 -9.07
C GLN A 640 -21.74 -4.05 -9.11
N ARG A 641 -22.53 -4.03 -8.02
CA ARG A 641 -23.37 -2.91 -7.67
C ARG A 641 -22.80 -2.20 -6.47
N GLU A 642 -22.71 -0.89 -6.55
CA GLU A 642 -22.20 -0.06 -5.47
C GLU A 642 -23.10 1.17 -5.32
N GLY A 643 -23.55 1.42 -4.11
CA GLY A 643 -24.37 2.59 -3.79
C GLY A 643 -23.54 3.67 -3.07
N TYR A 644 -24.24 4.71 -2.63
CA TYR A 644 -23.69 5.85 -1.91
C TYR A 644 -22.76 5.43 -0.75
N SER A 645 -21.64 6.09 -0.61
CA SER A 645 -20.71 5.93 0.51
C SER A 645 -21.22 6.69 1.74
N PHE A 646 -20.86 6.23 2.95
CA PHE A 646 -21.16 6.99 4.18
C PHE A 646 -20.15 8.10 4.45
N ASP A 647 -19.30 8.45 3.48
CA ASP A 647 -18.27 9.49 3.53
C ASP A 647 -17.34 9.39 4.74
N VAL A 648 -17.09 8.18 5.18
CA VAL A 648 -16.13 7.80 6.22
C VAL A 648 -15.30 6.61 5.75
N ALA A 649 -14.23 6.28 6.47
CA ALA A 649 -13.54 5.02 6.24
C ALA A 649 -14.48 3.82 6.47
N THR A 650 -14.17 2.70 5.82
CA THR A 650 -14.92 1.44 5.95
C THR A 650 -13.98 0.28 6.28
N LEU A 651 -14.47 -0.70 7.04
CA LEU A 651 -13.81 -2.00 7.23
C LEU A 651 -14.24 -3.03 6.16
N ALA A 652 -15.21 -2.67 5.32
CA ALA A 652 -15.65 -3.52 4.21
C ALA A 652 -14.62 -3.54 3.06
N PRO A 653 -14.52 -4.63 2.30
CA PRO A 653 -13.70 -4.70 1.10
C PRO A 653 -14.03 -3.59 0.11
N VAL A 654 -13.01 -2.80 -0.29
CA VAL A 654 -13.19 -1.62 -1.17
C VAL A 654 -13.06 -1.92 -2.65
N GLY A 655 -12.59 -3.10 -3.03
CA GLY A 655 -12.46 -3.56 -4.41
C GLY A 655 -12.92 -5.00 -4.55
N ILE A 656 -12.81 -5.55 -5.73
CA ILE A 656 -13.05 -6.95 -6.01
C ILE A 656 -11.96 -7.48 -6.96
N VAL A 657 -11.30 -8.58 -6.61
CA VAL A 657 -10.12 -9.15 -7.31
C VAL A 657 -9.09 -8.09 -7.69
N GLY A 658 -8.86 -7.11 -6.80
CA GLY A 658 -7.94 -6.00 -7.07
C GLY A 658 -8.46 -4.98 -8.10
N LEU A 659 -9.69 -5.06 -8.58
CA LEU A 659 -10.30 -4.03 -9.41
C LEU A 659 -11.04 -3.01 -8.54
N GLN A 660 -10.77 -1.75 -8.80
CA GLN A 660 -11.53 -0.62 -8.26
C GLN A 660 -12.05 0.17 -9.47
N PRO A 661 -13.36 0.38 -9.62
CA PRO A 661 -13.90 1.19 -10.70
C PRO A 661 -13.31 2.60 -10.65
N SER A 662 -12.99 3.17 -11.79
CA SER A 662 -12.62 4.58 -11.86
C SER A 662 -13.81 5.40 -11.37
N GLN A 663 -13.55 6.26 -10.39
CA GLN A 663 -14.52 7.28 -10.02
C GLN A 663 -14.47 8.37 -11.09
N PHE A 664 -15.56 8.51 -11.82
CA PHE A 664 -15.77 9.71 -12.61
C PHE A 664 -16.02 10.89 -11.66
N LEU A 665 -15.90 12.12 -12.15
CA LEU A 665 -16.31 13.34 -11.40
C LEU A 665 -17.85 13.41 -11.29
N ILE A 666 -18.46 12.36 -10.73
CA ILE A 666 -19.90 12.16 -10.66
C ILE A 666 -20.22 11.69 -9.25
N ASP A 667 -21.03 12.48 -8.57
CA ASP A 667 -21.57 12.08 -7.29
C ASP A 667 -22.73 11.10 -7.51
N THR A 668 -22.64 9.91 -6.96
CA THR A 668 -23.65 8.87 -7.06
C THR A 668 -24.52 8.89 -5.79
N GLU A 669 -25.67 9.49 -5.87
CA GLU A 669 -26.64 9.55 -4.77
C GLU A 669 -27.43 8.25 -4.62
N GLY A 670 -27.64 7.55 -5.75
CA GLY A 670 -28.31 6.26 -5.81
C GLY A 670 -27.38 5.06 -5.82
N TYR A 671 -27.13 4.47 -6.99
CA TYR A 671 -26.19 3.36 -7.16
C TYR A 671 -25.65 3.27 -8.58
N ALA A 672 -24.49 2.62 -8.69
CA ALA A 672 -23.84 2.27 -9.96
C ALA A 672 -23.78 0.76 -10.15
N ASP A 673 -24.24 0.25 -11.29
CA ASP A 673 -23.98 -1.10 -11.76
C ASP A 673 -22.77 -1.04 -12.70
N THR A 674 -21.69 -1.73 -12.35
CA THR A 674 -20.41 -1.67 -13.07
C THR A 674 -20.00 -3.04 -13.59
N LEU A 675 -19.61 -3.11 -14.87
CA LEU A 675 -18.77 -4.17 -15.43
C LEU A 675 -17.38 -3.59 -15.65
N ALA A 676 -16.36 -4.22 -15.05
CA ALA A 676 -14.97 -3.85 -15.23
C ALA A 676 -14.19 -5.04 -15.81
N LEU A 677 -13.35 -4.75 -16.79
CA LEU A 677 -12.42 -5.72 -17.41
C LEU A 677 -11.04 -5.08 -17.44
N ARG A 678 -10.03 -5.82 -17.03
CA ARG A 678 -8.65 -5.36 -17.10
C ARG A 678 -7.70 -6.47 -17.54
N TRP A 679 -6.80 -6.13 -18.44
CA TRP A 679 -5.70 -6.99 -18.84
C TRP A 679 -4.39 -6.23 -18.61
N ASP A 680 -3.58 -6.74 -17.70
CA ASP A 680 -2.21 -6.29 -17.44
C ASP A 680 -1.25 -7.25 -18.13
N ALA A 681 -0.23 -6.73 -18.81
CA ALA A 681 0.72 -7.53 -19.58
C ALA A 681 2.16 -6.98 -19.44
N GLU A 682 2.99 -7.73 -18.74
CA GLU A 682 4.44 -7.57 -18.74
C GLU A 682 5.01 -8.39 -19.88
N TRP A 683 5.44 -7.73 -20.95
CA TRP A 683 5.92 -8.40 -22.16
C TRP A 683 7.39 -8.83 -22.06
N ASN A 684 8.15 -8.08 -21.30
CA ASN A 684 9.57 -8.30 -21.05
C ASN A 684 10.08 -7.31 -19.99
N GLU A 685 11.39 -7.31 -19.72
CA GLU A 685 12.03 -6.47 -18.69
C GLU A 685 11.92 -4.95 -18.90
N TRP A 686 11.45 -4.49 -20.06
CA TRP A 686 11.38 -3.07 -20.39
C TRP A 686 10.01 -2.58 -20.85
N LEU A 687 9.02 -3.46 -21.09
CA LEU A 687 7.69 -3.08 -21.60
C LEU A 687 6.58 -3.73 -20.80
N PHE A 688 5.71 -2.91 -20.29
CA PHE A 688 4.42 -3.26 -19.68
C PHE A 688 3.28 -2.51 -20.35
N THR A 689 2.12 -3.14 -20.51
CA THR A 689 0.90 -2.50 -21.01
C THR A 689 -0.30 -2.96 -20.20
N ALA A 690 -1.31 -2.07 -20.08
CA ALA A 690 -2.60 -2.42 -19.50
C ALA A 690 -3.74 -1.92 -20.39
N ILE A 691 -4.80 -2.70 -20.45
CA ILE A 691 -6.08 -2.33 -21.07
C ILE A 691 -7.13 -2.42 -19.99
N ASP A 692 -7.86 -1.32 -19.78
CA ASP A 692 -8.95 -1.22 -18.83
C ASP A 692 -10.24 -0.83 -19.56
N TYR A 693 -11.30 -1.59 -19.37
CA TYR A 693 -12.62 -1.27 -19.88
C TYR A 693 -13.63 -1.26 -18.74
N GLN A 694 -14.43 -0.22 -18.68
CA GLN A 694 -15.51 -0.10 -17.71
C GLN A 694 -16.80 0.30 -18.40
N HIS A 695 -17.87 -0.40 -18.04
CA HIS A 695 -19.23 -0.04 -18.36
C HIS A 695 -19.99 0.22 -17.07
N GLN A 696 -20.61 1.38 -16.94
CA GLN A 696 -21.37 1.77 -15.75
C GLN A 696 -22.78 2.25 -16.13
N GLU A 697 -23.78 1.75 -15.42
CA GLU A 697 -25.11 2.35 -15.37
C GLU A 697 -25.29 2.97 -13.98
N ILE A 698 -25.38 4.31 -13.93
CA ILE A 698 -25.57 5.07 -12.70
C ILE A 698 -27.03 5.50 -12.60
N ARG A 699 -27.60 5.38 -11.41
CA ARG A 699 -28.93 5.90 -11.07
C ARG A 699 -28.80 6.92 -9.97
N ASP A 700 -29.49 8.03 -10.19
CA ASP A 700 -29.55 9.18 -9.30
C ASP A 700 -28.14 9.68 -8.98
N GLY A 701 -27.61 10.50 -9.86
CA GLY A 701 -26.27 11.07 -9.74
C GLY A 701 -26.26 12.51 -10.24
N SER A 702 -25.18 13.21 -9.89
CA SER A 702 -24.94 14.58 -10.31
C SER A 702 -23.50 14.80 -10.77
N VAL A 703 -23.31 15.77 -11.65
CA VAL A 703 -22.01 16.25 -12.07
C VAL A 703 -21.77 17.61 -11.44
N ASN A 704 -20.65 17.77 -10.77
CA ASN A 704 -20.23 19.06 -10.24
C ASN A 704 -19.96 20.04 -11.38
N ILE A 705 -20.60 21.19 -11.35
CA ILE A 705 -20.42 22.24 -12.35
C ILE A 705 -19.32 23.19 -11.86
N PRO A 706 -18.28 23.46 -12.68
CA PRO A 706 -17.31 24.51 -12.36
C PRO A 706 -18.01 25.84 -12.07
N PHE A 707 -17.45 26.62 -11.17
CA PHE A 707 -17.98 27.89 -10.73
C PHE A 707 -18.59 28.73 -11.88
N ALA A 708 -19.84 29.17 -11.73
CA ALA A 708 -20.54 30.02 -12.67
C ALA A 708 -20.24 31.49 -12.40
N LEU A 709 -19.89 32.26 -13.43
CA LEU A 709 -19.76 33.72 -13.35
C LEU A 709 -21.10 34.44 -13.14
N VAL A 710 -22.21 33.72 -13.29
CA VAL A 710 -23.57 34.26 -13.13
C VAL A 710 -24.32 33.49 -12.06
N PRO A 711 -24.77 34.14 -10.98
CA PRO A 711 -25.28 33.47 -9.78
C PRO A 711 -26.66 32.80 -9.91
N ILE A 712 -27.27 32.77 -11.09
CA ILE A 712 -28.63 32.27 -11.29
C ILE A 712 -28.65 30.82 -11.83
N GLU A 713 -27.50 30.25 -12.18
CA GLU A 713 -27.45 28.91 -12.70
C GLU A 713 -27.31 27.86 -11.57
N LEU A 714 -28.06 26.78 -11.68
CA LEU A 714 -28.02 25.70 -10.71
C LEU A 714 -26.59 25.10 -10.65
N PRO A 715 -26.07 24.84 -9.46
CA PRO A 715 -24.70 24.39 -9.27
C PRO A 715 -24.43 22.97 -9.76
N ASN A 716 -25.47 22.16 -9.99
CA ASN A 716 -25.32 20.75 -10.34
C ASN A 716 -26.18 20.38 -11.56
N SER A 717 -25.67 19.47 -12.37
CA SER A 717 -26.46 18.80 -13.39
C SER A 717 -26.84 17.41 -12.91
N ASP A 718 -28.04 17.31 -12.33
CA ASP A 718 -28.59 16.05 -11.83
C ASP A 718 -29.09 15.18 -12.98
N PHE A 719 -28.94 13.88 -12.88
CA PHE A 719 -29.54 12.91 -13.78
C PHE A 719 -30.12 11.73 -12.99
N GLY A 720 -31.35 11.29 -13.37
CA GLY A 720 -31.96 10.12 -12.76
C GLY A 720 -31.39 8.80 -13.27
N LYS A 721 -30.85 8.80 -14.50
CA LYS A 721 -30.19 7.63 -15.10
C LYS A 721 -29.15 8.06 -16.11
N ALA A 722 -27.91 7.54 -15.95
CA ALA A 722 -26.85 7.74 -16.94
C ALA A 722 -26.11 6.44 -17.25
N ARG A 723 -25.50 6.41 -18.43
CA ARG A 723 -24.64 5.31 -18.88
C ARG A 723 -23.26 5.88 -19.21
N PHE A 724 -22.23 5.17 -18.77
CA PHE A 724 -20.83 5.49 -19.07
C PHE A 724 -20.13 4.27 -19.62
N ASP A 725 -19.38 4.47 -20.68
CA ASP A 725 -18.45 3.48 -21.25
C ASP A 725 -17.07 4.12 -21.30
N ARG A 726 -16.06 3.48 -20.73
CA ARG A 726 -14.67 3.95 -20.73
C ARG A 726 -13.74 2.83 -21.15
N ILE A 727 -12.82 3.13 -22.07
CA ILE A 727 -11.68 2.28 -22.39
C ILE A 727 -10.40 3.08 -22.19
N ALA A 728 -9.43 2.51 -21.49
CA ALA A 728 -8.12 3.10 -21.29
C ALA A 728 -7.02 2.12 -21.71
N LEU A 729 -5.97 2.69 -22.30
CA LEU A 729 -4.74 1.99 -22.67
C LEU A 729 -3.59 2.66 -21.93
N THR A 730 -2.80 1.87 -21.25
CA THR A 730 -1.59 2.32 -20.55
C THR A 730 -0.38 1.56 -21.07
N ALA A 731 0.73 2.28 -21.26
CA ALA A 731 2.04 1.70 -21.58
C ALA A 731 3.08 2.27 -20.62
N ASN A 732 3.92 1.41 -20.06
CA ASN A 732 5.09 1.77 -19.26
C ASN A 732 6.34 1.18 -19.91
N LEU A 733 7.41 1.98 -20.06
CA LEU A 733 8.68 1.54 -20.59
C LEU A 733 9.83 1.93 -19.65
N ALA A 734 10.60 0.94 -19.21
CA ALA A 734 11.87 1.14 -18.53
C ALA A 734 12.97 1.29 -19.60
N LEU A 735 13.39 2.53 -19.89
CA LEU A 735 14.29 2.84 -21.03
C LEU A 735 15.77 2.69 -20.69
N GLY A 736 16.10 2.46 -19.39
CA GLY A 736 17.46 2.44 -18.89
C GLY A 736 18.09 3.82 -18.69
N ASN A 737 19.26 3.87 -18.05
CA ASN A 737 19.95 5.10 -17.64
C ASN A 737 19.06 6.02 -16.77
N GLY A 738 18.19 5.42 -15.96
CA GLY A 738 17.26 6.11 -15.08
C GLY A 738 16.00 6.65 -15.75
N PHE A 739 15.79 6.43 -17.05
CA PHE A 739 14.62 6.93 -17.78
C PHE A 739 13.46 5.93 -17.73
N GLY A 740 12.30 6.43 -17.29
CA GLY A 740 11.00 5.77 -17.38
C GLY A 740 10.03 6.57 -18.25
N PHE A 741 9.32 5.89 -19.13
CA PHE A 741 8.28 6.50 -19.96
C PHE A 741 6.93 5.87 -19.62
N SER A 742 5.93 6.71 -19.38
CA SER A 742 4.56 6.28 -19.19
C SER A 742 3.61 7.02 -20.12
N ALA A 743 2.63 6.30 -20.66
CA ALA A 743 1.58 6.88 -21.48
C ALA A 743 0.25 6.22 -21.13
N THR A 744 -0.77 7.03 -20.90
CA THR A 744 -2.14 6.56 -20.71
C THR A 744 -3.06 7.38 -21.61
N VAL A 745 -3.93 6.72 -22.35
CA VAL A 745 -4.98 7.35 -23.13
C VAL A 745 -6.31 6.66 -22.80
N ALA A 746 -7.35 7.45 -22.63
CA ALA A 746 -8.70 6.94 -22.33
C ALA A 746 -9.72 7.62 -23.22
N ARG A 747 -10.72 6.87 -23.64
CA ARG A 747 -11.93 7.37 -24.28
C ARG A 747 -13.12 7.06 -23.38
N THR A 748 -13.96 8.07 -23.18
CA THR A 748 -15.14 7.99 -22.32
C THR A 748 -16.37 8.45 -23.09
N GLU A 749 -17.44 7.67 -23.07
CA GLU A 749 -18.73 8.05 -23.60
C GLU A 749 -19.74 8.07 -22.45
N GLY A 750 -20.32 9.23 -22.16
CA GLY A 750 -21.37 9.42 -21.16
C GLY A 750 -22.70 9.81 -21.81
N LYS A 751 -23.80 9.18 -21.39
CA LYS A 751 -25.14 9.53 -21.88
C LYS A 751 -26.14 9.63 -20.74
N ASP A 752 -26.78 10.79 -20.62
CA ASP A 752 -27.95 10.97 -19.76
C ASP A 752 -29.18 10.29 -20.43
N ARG A 753 -29.73 9.32 -19.72
CA ARG A 753 -30.91 8.58 -20.13
C ARG A 753 -32.16 8.91 -19.34
N SER A 754 -32.13 10.03 -18.61
CA SER A 754 -33.30 10.54 -17.89
C SER A 754 -34.40 11.00 -18.84
N SER A 755 -35.64 10.84 -18.44
CA SER A 755 -36.78 11.26 -19.27
C SER A 755 -36.94 12.76 -19.29
N GLY A 756 -37.18 13.36 -20.47
CA GLY A 756 -37.55 14.78 -20.63
C GLY A 756 -36.37 15.73 -20.83
N ARG A 757 -35.16 15.25 -21.06
CA ARG A 757 -33.97 16.07 -21.37
C ARG A 757 -33.92 16.42 -22.86
N SER A 758 -33.32 17.60 -23.17
CA SER A 758 -33.13 18.09 -24.54
C SER A 758 -31.84 17.59 -25.17
N SER A 759 -30.84 17.19 -24.35
CA SER A 759 -29.57 16.57 -24.74
C SER A 759 -29.35 15.29 -23.93
N ASP A 760 -28.71 14.31 -24.53
CA ASP A 760 -28.27 13.09 -23.87
C ASP A 760 -26.78 13.13 -23.47
N GLU A 761 -26.09 14.24 -23.66
CA GLU A 761 -24.70 14.44 -23.25
C GLU A 761 -24.59 14.78 -21.77
N ILE A 762 -23.58 14.22 -21.11
CA ILE A 762 -23.23 14.55 -19.72
C ILE A 762 -22.29 15.74 -19.71
N PRO A 763 -22.65 16.87 -19.04
CA PRO A 763 -21.79 18.04 -18.99
C PRO A 763 -20.44 17.77 -18.33
N PHE A 764 -19.41 18.50 -18.76
CA PHE A 764 -18.04 18.51 -18.23
C PHE A 764 -17.30 17.16 -18.28
N LEU A 765 -17.84 16.16 -18.97
CA LEU A 765 -17.20 14.89 -19.20
C LEU A 765 -16.41 14.94 -20.52
N PRO A 766 -15.06 14.92 -20.50
CA PRO A 766 -14.28 14.85 -21.73
C PRO A 766 -14.52 13.52 -22.45
N ASP A 767 -14.63 13.57 -23.76
CA ASP A 767 -14.75 12.37 -24.59
C ASP A 767 -13.45 11.55 -24.62
N SER A 768 -12.34 12.21 -24.40
CA SER A 768 -11.01 11.59 -24.37
C SER A 768 -10.09 12.31 -23.39
N THR A 769 -9.21 11.55 -22.76
CA THR A 769 -8.15 12.08 -21.89
C THR A 769 -6.86 11.34 -22.16
N GLY A 770 -5.73 11.99 -21.98
CA GLY A 770 -4.43 11.36 -22.17
C GLY A 770 -3.34 12.02 -21.34
N GLN A 771 -2.33 11.22 -21.02
CA GLN A 771 -1.10 11.72 -20.42
C GLN A 771 0.08 10.95 -20.98
N ILE A 772 1.14 11.66 -21.31
CA ILE A 772 2.42 11.10 -21.68
C ILE A 772 3.45 11.72 -20.75
N ALA A 773 4.19 10.90 -20.00
CA ALA A 773 5.21 11.37 -19.08
C ALA A 773 6.56 10.70 -19.31
N LEU A 774 7.62 11.47 -19.15
CA LEU A 774 9.00 11.02 -19.12
C LEU A 774 9.60 11.37 -17.77
N THR A 775 9.98 10.36 -17.01
CA THR A 775 10.65 10.51 -15.72
C THR A 775 12.12 10.13 -15.85
N TRP A 776 13.00 10.92 -15.26
CA TRP A 776 14.42 10.66 -15.16
C TRP A 776 14.85 10.69 -13.69
N VAL A 777 15.54 9.64 -13.28
CA VAL A 777 16.06 9.46 -11.93
C VAL A 777 17.56 9.20 -11.99
N ASN A 778 18.31 9.78 -11.08
CA ASN A 778 19.76 9.67 -11.12
C ASN A 778 20.34 9.65 -9.68
N THR A 779 21.49 8.98 -9.53
CA THR A 779 22.20 8.76 -8.26
C THR A 779 22.74 10.04 -7.58
N ALA A 780 22.52 11.22 -8.15
CA ALA A 780 22.70 12.50 -7.45
C ALA A 780 21.45 12.91 -6.64
N ASN A 781 20.54 11.94 -6.40
CA ASN A 781 19.25 12.10 -5.73
C ASN A 781 18.34 13.12 -6.44
N ILE A 782 18.33 13.04 -7.77
CA ILE A 782 17.47 13.89 -8.61
C ILE A 782 16.41 13.01 -9.27
N LYS A 783 15.16 13.43 -9.18
CA LYS A 783 14.04 12.92 -9.95
C LYS A 783 13.40 14.07 -10.71
N THR A 784 13.26 13.92 -12.03
CA THR A 784 12.62 14.91 -12.89
C THR A 784 11.54 14.22 -13.71
N THR A 785 10.36 14.82 -13.79
CA THR A 785 9.28 14.33 -14.64
C THR A 785 8.80 15.47 -15.52
N VAL A 786 8.57 15.17 -16.79
CA VAL A 786 7.90 16.06 -17.74
C VAL A 786 6.70 15.33 -18.29
N ALA A 787 5.52 15.95 -18.25
CA ALA A 787 4.27 15.35 -18.70
C ALA A 787 3.49 16.28 -19.62
N ALA A 788 2.98 15.72 -20.71
CA ALA A 788 1.98 16.35 -21.56
C ALA A 788 0.62 15.73 -21.24
N ASN A 789 -0.35 16.56 -20.88
CA ASN A 789 -1.70 16.16 -20.55
C ASN A 789 -2.66 16.64 -21.65
N TYR A 790 -3.59 15.79 -22.03
CA TYR A 790 -4.62 16.06 -23.02
C TYR A 790 -6.01 15.91 -22.39
N VAL A 791 -6.87 16.90 -22.65
CA VAL A 791 -8.28 16.87 -22.30
C VAL A 791 -9.08 17.13 -23.57
N GLY A 792 -9.92 16.20 -23.97
CA GLY A 792 -10.70 16.27 -25.19
C GLY A 792 -11.90 17.21 -25.10
N GLU A 793 -12.64 17.29 -26.19
CA GLU A 793 -13.87 18.07 -26.26
C GLU A 793 -14.87 17.64 -25.19
N ARG A 794 -15.58 18.61 -24.65
CA ARG A 794 -16.64 18.41 -23.65
C ARG A 794 -17.70 19.48 -23.78
N THR A 795 -18.91 19.22 -23.32
CA THR A 795 -19.97 20.25 -23.27
C THR A 795 -20.09 20.84 -21.86
N ASP A 796 -20.44 22.09 -21.74
CA ASP A 796 -20.86 22.70 -20.47
C ASP A 796 -22.41 22.64 -20.26
N GLY A 797 -23.10 21.89 -21.15
CA GLY A 797 -24.58 21.82 -21.20
C GLY A 797 -25.20 22.85 -22.13
N THR A 798 -24.46 23.85 -22.57
CA THR A 798 -24.90 24.93 -23.48
C THR A 798 -24.06 25.04 -24.74
N THR A 799 -22.75 24.91 -24.59
CA THR A 799 -21.74 25.00 -25.65
C THR A 799 -20.73 23.85 -25.54
N THR A 800 -20.07 23.57 -26.66
CA THR A 800 -18.93 22.67 -26.69
C THR A 800 -17.68 23.47 -26.28
N LEU A 801 -16.94 22.95 -25.34
CA LEU A 801 -15.63 23.45 -24.94
C LEU A 801 -14.54 22.69 -25.72
N ASP A 802 -13.61 23.42 -26.29
CA ASP A 802 -12.53 22.87 -27.12
C ASP A 802 -11.59 21.96 -26.33
N ASP A 803 -10.92 21.06 -27.01
CA ASP A 803 -9.83 20.25 -26.45
C ASP A 803 -8.57 21.10 -26.20
N PHE A 804 -7.73 20.65 -25.30
CA PHE A 804 -6.50 21.34 -24.97
C PHE A 804 -5.38 20.41 -24.50
N TRP A 805 -4.15 20.92 -24.57
CA TRP A 805 -2.95 20.25 -24.08
C TRP A 805 -2.22 21.14 -23.08
N THR A 806 -1.82 20.59 -21.94
CA THR A 806 -0.89 21.27 -21.05
C THR A 806 0.44 20.53 -21.00
N LEU A 807 1.53 21.26 -20.77
CA LEU A 807 2.85 20.72 -20.49
C LEU A 807 3.22 21.08 -19.05
N ASP A 808 3.52 20.05 -18.26
CA ASP A 808 3.89 20.16 -16.87
C ASP A 808 5.29 19.59 -16.66
N ALA A 809 6.01 20.07 -15.65
CA ALA A 809 7.31 19.54 -15.27
C ALA A 809 7.49 19.59 -13.76
N ALA A 810 8.17 18.59 -13.19
CA ALA A 810 8.54 18.57 -11.79
C ALA A 810 9.99 18.12 -11.63
N LEU A 811 10.70 18.74 -10.71
CA LEU A 811 12.04 18.40 -10.27
C LEU A 811 12.01 18.20 -8.74
N GLN A 812 12.51 17.06 -8.29
CA GLN A 812 12.83 16.80 -6.90
C GLN A 812 14.33 16.55 -6.77
N TRP A 813 14.97 17.17 -5.81
CA TRP A 813 16.39 17.01 -5.55
C TRP A 813 16.67 16.95 -4.04
N GLU A 814 17.33 15.89 -3.59
CA GLU A 814 17.66 15.65 -2.18
C GLU A 814 19.17 15.70 -1.93
N PRO A 815 19.77 16.90 -1.83
CA PRO A 815 21.21 17.07 -1.56
C PRO A 815 21.56 16.79 -0.09
N PHE A 816 22.90 16.72 0.16
CA PHE A 816 23.49 16.66 1.51
C PHE A 816 22.96 15.51 2.36
N ASP A 817 23.10 14.29 1.86
CA ASP A 817 22.60 13.07 2.50
C ASP A 817 21.09 13.17 2.84
N LYS A 818 20.33 13.73 1.90
CA LYS A 818 18.87 13.93 2.00
C LYS A 818 18.41 14.78 3.18
N ARG A 819 19.29 15.61 3.74
CA ARG A 819 18.90 16.60 4.77
C ARG A 819 18.00 17.70 4.23
N PHE A 820 18.15 17.99 2.95
CA PHE A 820 17.33 18.96 2.25
C PHE A 820 16.59 18.25 1.13
N GLU A 821 15.41 18.74 0.86
CA GLU A 821 14.66 18.42 -0.35
C GLU A 821 14.29 19.73 -1.02
N VAL A 822 14.56 19.82 -2.30
CA VAL A 822 14.17 20.96 -3.15
C VAL A 822 13.19 20.43 -4.19
N GLU A 823 11.99 20.97 -4.19
CA GLU A 823 10.98 20.68 -5.20
C GLU A 823 10.72 21.92 -6.04
N LEU A 824 10.60 21.71 -7.34
CA LEU A 824 10.16 22.71 -8.29
C LEU A 824 9.17 22.06 -9.24
N ALA A 825 7.94 22.55 -9.29
CA ALA A 825 6.90 22.09 -10.20
C ALA A 825 6.37 23.26 -11.03
N GLY A 826 6.13 23.02 -12.31
CA GLY A 826 5.52 23.97 -13.19
C GLY A 826 4.33 23.34 -13.90
N PHE A 827 3.23 24.06 -13.98
CA PHE A 827 1.96 23.65 -14.56
C PHE A 827 1.62 24.55 -15.73
N ASN A 828 1.05 24.00 -16.79
CA ASN A 828 0.69 24.71 -18.01
C ASN A 828 1.84 25.56 -18.58
N LEU A 829 3.05 24.99 -18.65
CA LEU A 829 4.29 25.71 -19.00
C LEU A 829 4.30 26.28 -20.43
N LEU A 830 3.37 25.87 -21.28
CA LEU A 830 3.22 26.37 -22.63
C LEU A 830 2.20 27.50 -22.74
N ASP A 831 1.61 27.91 -21.62
CA ASP A 831 0.60 28.96 -21.55
C ASP A 831 -0.61 28.67 -22.46
N GLU A 832 -1.09 27.44 -22.41
CA GLU A 832 -2.28 27.04 -23.15
C GLU A 832 -3.52 27.74 -22.56
N GLU A 833 -4.25 28.47 -23.40
CA GLU A 833 -5.51 29.08 -23.02
C GLU A 833 -6.64 28.06 -23.18
N PHE A 834 -7.30 27.70 -22.08
CA PHE A 834 -8.44 26.78 -22.07
C PHE A 834 -9.54 27.28 -21.16
N GLU A 835 -10.74 26.78 -21.38
CA GLU A 835 -11.90 27.16 -20.59
C GLU A 835 -12.34 25.98 -19.69
N LEU A 836 -12.57 26.26 -18.39
CA LEU A 836 -13.21 25.33 -17.48
C LEU A 836 -14.69 25.22 -17.76
N ARG A 837 -15.30 26.34 -18.15
CA ARG A 837 -16.67 26.56 -18.57
C ARG A 837 -16.68 27.70 -19.56
N ASN A 838 -17.71 27.83 -20.39
CA ASN A 838 -17.86 28.94 -21.32
C ASN A 838 -17.66 30.30 -20.63
N GLY A 839 -16.63 31.01 -21.02
CA GLY A 839 -16.21 32.30 -20.45
C GLY A 839 -15.52 32.25 -19.09
N LEU A 840 -15.20 31.05 -18.56
CA LEU A 840 -14.39 30.88 -17.37
C LEU A 840 -13.04 30.24 -17.75
N PRO A 841 -11.98 31.02 -17.88
CA PRO A 841 -10.66 30.51 -18.26
C PRO A 841 -10.06 29.63 -17.15
N GLY A 842 -9.25 28.67 -17.56
CA GLY A 842 -8.37 27.86 -16.70
C GLY A 842 -7.26 28.68 -16.04
N TRP A 843 -6.38 28.00 -15.35
CA TRP A 843 -5.18 28.61 -14.76
C TRP A 843 -4.09 28.72 -15.83
N GLY A 844 -3.46 29.86 -15.91
CA GLY A 844 -2.27 30.10 -16.72
C GLY A 844 -1.03 29.42 -16.17
N PRO A 845 0.14 29.68 -16.75
CA PRO A 845 1.41 29.12 -16.30
C PRO A 845 1.65 29.37 -14.81
N THR A 846 1.82 28.31 -14.05
CA THR A 846 1.98 28.37 -12.60
C THR A 846 3.22 27.59 -12.19
N VAL A 847 4.05 28.18 -11.31
CA VAL A 847 5.26 27.54 -10.78
C VAL A 847 5.17 27.45 -9.27
N LYS A 848 5.41 26.27 -8.71
CA LYS A 848 5.55 26.00 -7.28
C LYS A 848 6.98 25.62 -6.97
N GLY A 849 7.59 26.23 -5.95
CA GLY A 849 8.91 25.87 -5.47
C GLY A 849 8.93 25.74 -3.95
N THR A 850 9.45 24.63 -3.44
CA THR A 850 9.57 24.39 -1.99
C THR A 850 10.98 23.92 -1.63
N VAL A 851 11.39 24.25 -0.42
CA VAL A 851 12.60 23.73 0.22
C VAL A 851 12.22 23.17 1.57
N LYS A 852 12.52 21.88 1.78
CA LYS A 852 12.28 21.18 3.04
C LYS A 852 13.59 20.85 3.73
N VAL A 853 13.59 20.84 5.03
CA VAL A 853 14.75 20.50 5.89
C VAL A 853 14.33 19.41 6.85
N ARG A 854 15.13 18.34 6.91
CA ARG A 854 14.90 17.17 7.78
C ARG A 854 15.86 17.18 8.97
N PHE A 855 15.31 16.93 10.17
CA PHE A 855 16.01 16.97 11.45
C PHE A 855 16.02 15.63 12.17
#